data_99883af00126bc40b1173cef8b10eec7
#
_entry.id   99883af00126bc40b1173cef8b10eec7
#
_cell.length_a   1.000
_cell.length_b   1.000
_cell.length_c   1.000
_cell.angle_alpha   90.00
_cell.angle_beta   90.00
_cell.angle_gamma   90.00
#
_symmetry.space_group_name_H-M   'P 1'
#
loop_
_entity.id
_entity.type
_entity.pdbx_description
1 polymer ?
#
loop_
_entity_poly.entity_id
_entity_poly.type
_entity_poly.pdbx_seq_one_letter_code
_entity_poly.pdbx_strand_id
1 'polypeptide(L)'
;MFVTTIVTKIIGSSNQRTVRKLSKIVKQINALEPKYQALKDEEFKGLTEQFKQRLANNESLEHLLPEVFAAAREAAKRSLGLRPFDVQLMGGMVLNANRIAEMKTGEGKTLTALLPCYLNALSGKGVHVVTVNDYLARRDCDWSRPFYTFLGMTVGVNVPGMNPQEKREAYACDVTYGTNNEFGFDYLRDNMAYSLEQKVQRELNYALVDEVDSVLIDEARTPLIISGAAENSSRLYQAVDKLIPGLIFQEKEDTEDYTGEGDYTLDLKTKQAYLTERGQIKIENLLIQNGLLQEGDKLFSSNNITLLHHVMAALRAHTLFTRDVDYVVEDGEVLIIDEHTGRKMIGRRWSDGLHQAVEAKEGVEIHSENQTLASITFQNYFRMYKKLAGMTGTADTEAYEFQQIYGLQTVVLPTNRPMIRNDMPDLIYLTEDDKYKAIVEDIKKTIAEGRPVLVGTISVENSEKLSRLLDKLNIKHQVLNAKFHEKEAYIVAQAGRPSTVTVATNMAGRGTDIILGGNLKADIAALGEGASQEQIDKATKEWQERHDAVLKAGGLHIIGSERHESRRIDNQLRGRAGRQGDPGSSRFYLSMDDNLMKLFGSEKLKAFMKKMGMDDGQPLEHKFITRAIESAQRKVETRNFDIRKSLLEYDDVANEQRKVIYEERNALLEGQDISETIHNIFEDVLDNAISEFVQPNSLPETWNVEGLEKKLAGVYNIQAPVSQWLKEDDKLVETKLRDKIIALGHELYKAKCDVIGEENQKQLEKQVMLQCIDQLWKEHLAAMDYMRQGIGLQGYAQKNPKNEYKIQSFKLFEKMLNTLKDQVVSILCRIQVRLKTPEEAQREQEELAARQEEAKMREEAKQYANMRVGRNDPCPCGSGKKFKACHGRYI
;
A
#
# COMPACT_ATOMS: atom_id res chain seq x y z
N MET A 1 -32.59 10.21 -23.14
CA MET A 1 -33.05 9.11 -22.27
C MET A 1 -33.98 8.11 -22.93
N PHE A 2 -35.07 8.50 -23.59
CA PHE A 2 -36.01 7.55 -24.21
C PHE A 2 -35.37 6.73 -25.34
N VAL A 3 -34.60 7.34 -26.23
CA VAL A 3 -33.95 6.67 -27.38
C VAL A 3 -32.89 5.66 -26.91
N THR A 4 -32.10 6.00 -25.87
CA THR A 4 -31.12 5.08 -25.28
C THR A 4 -31.78 3.86 -24.65
N THR A 5 -32.96 3.99 -24.04
CA THR A 5 -33.69 2.90 -23.42
C THR A 5 -34.28 1.95 -24.48
N ILE A 6 -34.72 2.43 -25.62
CA ILE A 6 -35.22 1.62 -26.71
C ILE A 6 -34.09 0.86 -27.43
N VAL A 7 -32.97 1.56 -27.70
CA VAL A 7 -31.77 0.96 -28.29
C VAL A 7 -31.19 -0.15 -27.41
N THR A 8 -31.10 0.09 -26.08
CA THR A 8 -30.63 -0.94 -25.13
C THR A 8 -31.59 -2.15 -25.03
N LYS A 9 -32.89 -1.95 -25.21
CA LYS A 9 -33.84 -3.09 -25.25
C LYS A 9 -33.69 -3.96 -26.50
N ILE A 10 -33.33 -3.37 -27.66
CA ILE A 10 -33.22 -4.09 -28.95
C ILE A 10 -31.80 -4.68 -29.10
N ILE A 11 -30.75 -3.92 -28.83
CA ILE A 11 -29.35 -4.31 -29.09
C ILE A 11 -28.70 -4.96 -27.87
N GLY A 12 -29.25 -4.77 -26.67
CA GLY A 12 -28.70 -5.18 -25.40
C GLY A 12 -27.68 -4.18 -24.86
N SER A 13 -27.41 -4.24 -23.54
CA SER A 13 -26.38 -3.42 -22.91
C SER A 13 -24.98 -3.82 -23.40
N SER A 14 -23.98 -2.96 -23.21
CA SER A 14 -22.57 -3.27 -23.51
C SER A 14 -22.12 -4.56 -22.82
N ASN A 15 -22.51 -4.74 -21.56
CA ASN A 15 -22.24 -5.95 -20.78
C ASN A 15 -22.86 -7.20 -21.44
N GLN A 16 -24.13 -7.15 -21.82
CA GLN A 16 -24.82 -8.27 -22.48
C GLN A 16 -24.15 -8.65 -23.82
N ARG A 17 -23.69 -7.67 -24.58
CA ARG A 17 -22.98 -7.94 -25.85
C ARG A 17 -21.63 -8.62 -25.58
N THR A 18 -20.90 -8.20 -24.55
CA THR A 18 -19.63 -8.82 -24.12
C THR A 18 -19.89 -10.27 -23.70
N VAL A 19 -20.85 -10.53 -22.82
CA VAL A 19 -21.21 -11.88 -22.38
C VAL A 19 -21.61 -12.78 -23.57
N ARG A 20 -22.37 -12.26 -24.55
CA ARG A 20 -22.71 -13.03 -25.78
C ARG A 20 -21.50 -13.38 -26.65
N LYS A 21 -20.47 -12.49 -26.73
CA LYS A 21 -19.21 -12.79 -27.41
C LYS A 21 -18.44 -13.88 -26.69
N LEU A 22 -18.32 -13.79 -25.36
CA LEU A 22 -17.68 -14.81 -24.54
C LEU A 22 -18.34 -16.17 -24.65
N SER A 23 -19.67 -16.22 -24.66
CA SER A 23 -20.43 -17.46 -24.83
C SER A 23 -20.14 -18.20 -26.16
N LYS A 24 -19.72 -17.47 -27.21
CA LYS A 24 -19.32 -18.11 -28.49
C LYS A 24 -17.97 -18.82 -28.34
N ILE A 25 -17.04 -18.23 -27.61
CA ILE A 25 -15.71 -18.82 -27.32
C ILE A 25 -15.87 -20.02 -26.39
N VAL A 26 -16.78 -19.94 -25.40
CA VAL A 26 -17.11 -21.09 -24.53
C VAL A 26 -17.58 -22.30 -25.35
N LYS A 27 -18.39 -22.09 -26.40
CA LYS A 27 -18.79 -23.18 -27.29
C LYS A 27 -17.61 -23.83 -28.03
N GLN A 28 -16.59 -23.04 -28.39
CA GLN A 28 -15.35 -23.56 -28.98
C GLN A 28 -14.55 -24.38 -27.95
N ILE A 29 -14.43 -23.88 -26.72
CA ILE A 29 -13.77 -24.59 -25.61
C ILE A 29 -14.49 -25.93 -25.35
N ASN A 30 -15.81 -25.92 -25.25
CA ASN A 30 -16.62 -27.12 -25.05
C ASN A 30 -16.44 -28.14 -26.18
N ALA A 31 -16.30 -27.70 -27.44
CA ALA A 31 -16.05 -28.58 -28.58
C ALA A 31 -14.64 -29.23 -28.53
N LEU A 32 -13.67 -28.60 -27.87
CA LEU A 32 -12.32 -29.11 -27.70
C LEU A 32 -12.19 -30.06 -26.49
N GLU A 33 -13.14 -30.05 -25.56
CA GLU A 33 -13.09 -30.85 -24.31
C GLU A 33 -12.86 -32.35 -24.54
N PRO A 34 -13.53 -33.03 -25.48
CA PRO A 34 -13.31 -34.46 -25.75
C PRO A 34 -11.85 -34.77 -26.14
N LYS A 35 -11.17 -33.87 -26.86
CA LYS A 35 -9.76 -34.03 -27.23
C LYS A 35 -8.88 -34.14 -26.00
N TYR A 36 -9.07 -33.27 -24.99
CA TYR A 36 -8.25 -33.25 -23.77
C TYR A 36 -8.67 -34.35 -22.77
N GLN A 37 -9.92 -34.78 -22.78
CA GLN A 37 -10.38 -35.92 -21.97
C GLN A 37 -9.74 -37.24 -22.44
N ALA A 38 -9.39 -37.36 -23.70
CA ALA A 38 -8.72 -38.55 -24.23
C ALA A 38 -7.21 -38.64 -23.89
N LEU A 39 -6.58 -37.55 -23.43
CA LEU A 39 -5.16 -37.52 -23.08
C LEU A 39 -4.88 -38.24 -21.74
N LYS A 40 -3.69 -38.82 -21.63
CA LYS A 40 -3.20 -39.38 -20.38
C LYS A 40 -2.63 -38.26 -19.49
N ASP A 41 -2.58 -38.47 -18.18
CA ASP A 41 -2.10 -37.46 -17.20
C ASP A 41 -0.68 -37.00 -17.49
N GLU A 42 0.20 -37.92 -17.93
CA GLU A 42 1.60 -37.63 -18.26
C GLU A 42 1.75 -36.67 -19.45
N GLU A 43 0.76 -36.62 -20.36
CA GLU A 43 0.81 -35.81 -21.59
C GLU A 43 0.54 -34.32 -21.29
N PHE A 44 -0.07 -33.98 -20.16
CA PHE A 44 -0.40 -32.59 -19.82
C PHE A 44 0.85 -31.72 -19.57
N LYS A 45 1.92 -32.26 -19.00
CA LYS A 45 3.20 -31.54 -18.86
C LYS A 45 3.83 -31.24 -20.23
N GLY A 46 3.80 -32.21 -21.13
CA GLY A 46 4.29 -32.06 -22.50
C GLY A 46 3.46 -31.03 -23.30
N LEU A 47 2.16 -30.96 -23.02
CA LEU A 47 1.25 -29.98 -23.62
C LEU A 47 1.60 -28.52 -23.23
N THR A 48 1.97 -28.30 -21.97
CA THR A 48 2.43 -26.99 -21.50
C THR A 48 3.66 -26.52 -22.27
N GLU A 49 4.64 -27.40 -22.47
CA GLU A 49 5.84 -27.08 -23.26
C GLU A 49 5.50 -26.82 -24.74
N GLN A 50 4.54 -27.53 -25.33
CA GLN A 50 4.05 -27.23 -26.68
C GLN A 50 3.42 -25.85 -26.76
N PHE A 51 2.61 -25.44 -25.76
CA PHE A 51 2.04 -24.08 -25.73
C PHE A 51 3.11 -23.00 -25.58
N LYS A 52 4.12 -23.21 -24.73
CA LYS A 52 5.26 -22.30 -24.61
C LYS A 52 6.02 -22.17 -25.93
N GLN A 53 6.27 -23.26 -26.66
CA GLN A 53 6.92 -23.22 -27.96
C GLN A 53 6.09 -22.47 -29.02
N ARG A 54 4.76 -22.67 -29.05
CA ARG A 54 3.86 -21.94 -29.97
C ARG A 54 3.91 -20.43 -29.66
N LEU A 55 3.94 -20.07 -28.40
CA LEU A 55 4.06 -18.67 -27.96
C LEU A 55 5.42 -18.08 -28.37
N ALA A 56 6.53 -18.84 -28.24
CA ALA A 56 7.85 -18.45 -28.69
C ALA A 56 7.92 -18.26 -30.22
N ASN A 57 7.07 -18.97 -30.97
CA ASN A 57 6.90 -18.82 -32.41
C ASN A 57 5.92 -17.69 -32.79
N ASN A 58 5.70 -16.71 -31.89
CA ASN A 58 4.85 -15.53 -32.07
C ASN A 58 3.36 -15.80 -32.23
N GLU A 59 2.83 -16.94 -31.79
CA GLU A 59 1.39 -17.13 -31.69
C GLU A 59 0.85 -16.33 -30.48
N SER A 60 -0.29 -15.66 -30.64
CA SER A 60 -0.83 -14.82 -29.57
C SER A 60 -1.53 -15.63 -28.48
N LEU A 61 -1.54 -15.10 -27.23
CA LEU A 61 -2.26 -15.69 -26.12
C LEU A 61 -3.77 -15.82 -26.41
N GLU A 62 -4.33 -14.87 -27.14
CA GLU A 62 -5.76 -14.87 -27.55
C GLU A 62 -6.09 -16.03 -28.48
N HIS A 63 -5.16 -16.38 -29.37
CA HIS A 63 -5.35 -17.52 -30.29
C HIS A 63 -5.22 -18.86 -29.56
N LEU A 64 -4.29 -18.96 -28.61
CA LEU A 64 -4.09 -20.15 -27.77
C LEU A 64 -5.20 -20.34 -26.72
N LEU A 65 -5.91 -19.29 -26.33
CA LEU A 65 -6.84 -19.28 -25.21
C LEU A 65 -7.87 -20.43 -25.24
N PRO A 66 -8.57 -20.74 -26.35
CA PRO A 66 -9.57 -21.81 -26.33
C PRO A 66 -8.98 -23.19 -26.04
N GLU A 67 -7.79 -23.49 -26.57
CA GLU A 67 -7.10 -24.75 -26.35
C GLU A 67 -6.57 -24.84 -24.92
N VAL A 68 -5.91 -23.78 -24.44
CA VAL A 68 -5.34 -23.70 -23.10
C VAL A 68 -6.43 -23.81 -22.03
N PHE A 69 -7.60 -23.15 -22.24
CA PHE A 69 -8.71 -23.23 -21.30
C PHE A 69 -9.39 -24.60 -21.30
N ALA A 70 -9.47 -25.26 -22.44
CA ALA A 70 -9.98 -26.64 -22.51
C ALA A 70 -9.05 -27.61 -21.78
N ALA A 71 -7.73 -27.49 -21.96
CA ALA A 71 -6.72 -28.27 -21.25
C ALA A 71 -6.75 -28.01 -19.74
N ALA A 72 -6.78 -26.73 -19.33
CA ALA A 72 -6.86 -26.31 -17.93
C ALA A 72 -8.14 -26.79 -17.24
N ARG A 73 -9.28 -26.79 -17.94
CA ARG A 73 -10.56 -27.31 -17.44
C ARG A 73 -10.48 -28.80 -17.09
N GLU A 74 -9.90 -29.62 -17.98
CA GLU A 74 -9.71 -31.04 -17.72
C GLU A 74 -8.63 -31.27 -16.63
N ALA A 75 -7.56 -30.50 -16.64
CA ALA A 75 -6.54 -30.55 -15.58
C ALA A 75 -7.13 -30.25 -14.19
N ALA A 76 -7.97 -29.23 -14.06
CA ALA A 76 -8.65 -28.91 -12.81
C ALA A 76 -9.60 -30.02 -12.35
N LYS A 77 -10.31 -30.65 -13.30
CA LYS A 77 -11.17 -31.80 -13.01
C LYS A 77 -10.37 -32.99 -12.45
N ARG A 78 -9.19 -33.28 -13.04
CA ARG A 78 -8.37 -34.43 -12.63
C ARG A 78 -7.61 -34.16 -11.33
N SER A 79 -7.01 -32.97 -11.20
CA SER A 79 -6.14 -32.65 -10.08
C SER A 79 -6.89 -32.20 -8.82
N LEU A 80 -8.03 -31.46 -8.99
CA LEU A 80 -8.81 -30.89 -7.89
C LEU A 80 -10.19 -31.54 -7.72
N GLY A 81 -10.61 -32.40 -8.65
CA GLY A 81 -11.97 -32.95 -8.67
C GLY A 81 -13.05 -31.95 -9.09
N LEU A 82 -12.66 -30.76 -9.58
CA LEU A 82 -13.56 -29.65 -9.88
C LEU A 82 -13.49 -29.28 -11.36
N ARG A 83 -14.59 -29.51 -12.08
CA ARG A 83 -14.71 -29.06 -13.48
C ARG A 83 -15.24 -27.62 -13.54
N PRO A 84 -14.45 -26.64 -14.03
CA PRO A 84 -14.92 -25.27 -14.19
C PRO A 84 -16.21 -25.16 -15.02
N PHE A 85 -17.18 -24.38 -14.53
CA PHE A 85 -18.42 -24.10 -15.24
C PHE A 85 -18.22 -23.13 -16.41
N ASP A 86 -19.16 -23.08 -17.32
CA ASP A 86 -19.12 -22.18 -18.49
C ASP A 86 -19.00 -20.70 -18.07
N VAL A 87 -19.67 -20.29 -16.98
CA VAL A 87 -19.58 -18.94 -16.43
C VAL A 87 -18.18 -18.63 -15.86
N GLN A 88 -17.50 -19.64 -15.33
CA GLN A 88 -16.12 -19.51 -14.85
C GLN A 88 -15.12 -19.40 -16.00
N LEU A 89 -15.34 -20.10 -17.12
CA LEU A 89 -14.56 -19.87 -18.35
C LEU A 89 -14.73 -18.43 -18.83
N MET A 90 -15.96 -17.89 -18.82
CA MET A 90 -16.20 -16.48 -19.16
C MET A 90 -15.45 -15.55 -18.23
N GLY A 91 -15.45 -15.84 -16.93
CA GLY A 91 -14.67 -15.09 -15.93
C GLY A 91 -13.18 -15.06 -16.24
N GLY A 92 -12.59 -16.22 -16.52
CA GLY A 92 -11.19 -16.33 -16.91
C GLY A 92 -10.86 -15.55 -18.18
N MET A 93 -11.74 -15.54 -19.18
CA MET A 93 -11.56 -14.73 -20.39
C MET A 93 -11.62 -13.23 -20.12
N VAL A 94 -12.52 -12.77 -19.23
CA VAL A 94 -12.60 -11.36 -18.82
C VAL A 94 -11.29 -10.94 -18.13
N LEU A 95 -10.78 -11.78 -17.23
CA LEU A 95 -9.53 -11.54 -16.50
C LEU A 95 -8.33 -11.50 -17.46
N ASN A 96 -8.28 -12.40 -18.46
CA ASN A 96 -7.21 -12.35 -19.45
C ASN A 96 -7.26 -11.09 -20.32
N ALA A 97 -8.42 -10.49 -20.49
CA ALA A 97 -8.63 -9.28 -21.29
C ALA A 97 -8.38 -7.97 -20.52
N ASN A 98 -7.63 -7.98 -19.42
CA ASN A 98 -7.33 -6.83 -18.57
C ASN A 98 -8.61 -6.11 -18.07
N ARG A 99 -9.54 -6.88 -17.52
CA ARG A 99 -10.82 -6.39 -17.04
C ARG A 99 -11.13 -6.93 -15.65
N ILE A 100 -12.15 -6.36 -15.03
CA ILE A 100 -12.68 -6.86 -13.78
C ILE A 100 -13.84 -7.80 -14.06
N ALA A 101 -13.74 -9.03 -13.56
CA ALA A 101 -14.82 -10.00 -13.56
C ALA A 101 -15.66 -9.84 -12.28
N GLU A 102 -16.87 -9.28 -12.38
CA GLU A 102 -17.81 -9.36 -11.29
C GLU A 102 -18.50 -10.71 -11.32
N MET A 103 -18.10 -11.58 -10.40
CA MET A 103 -18.71 -12.88 -10.13
C MET A 103 -19.28 -12.89 -8.73
N LYS A 104 -20.57 -13.15 -8.58
CA LYS A 104 -21.20 -13.16 -7.27
C LYS A 104 -20.45 -14.08 -6.28
N THR A 105 -20.50 -13.75 -5.02
CA THR A 105 -19.85 -14.55 -3.96
C THR A 105 -20.36 -15.99 -4.02
N GLY A 106 -19.44 -16.96 -3.91
CA GLY A 106 -19.79 -18.39 -4.04
C GLY A 106 -19.81 -18.94 -5.47
N GLU A 107 -19.52 -18.13 -6.50
CA GLU A 107 -19.44 -18.61 -7.91
C GLU A 107 -18.06 -19.23 -8.26
N GLY A 108 -17.17 -19.43 -7.30
CA GLY A 108 -15.89 -20.12 -7.48
C GLY A 108 -14.82 -19.25 -8.15
N LYS A 109 -14.64 -18.00 -7.69
CA LYS A 109 -13.61 -17.08 -8.18
C LYS A 109 -12.21 -17.70 -8.15
N THR A 110 -11.84 -18.39 -7.08
CA THR A 110 -10.51 -19.04 -6.92
C THR A 110 -10.26 -20.06 -8.04
N LEU A 111 -11.25 -20.87 -8.40
CA LEU A 111 -11.14 -21.81 -9.51
C LEU A 111 -11.06 -21.08 -10.88
N THR A 112 -11.81 -19.99 -11.02
CA THR A 112 -11.79 -19.15 -12.23
C THR A 112 -10.41 -18.55 -12.46
N ALA A 113 -9.72 -18.11 -11.39
CA ALA A 113 -8.40 -17.50 -11.44
C ALA A 113 -7.32 -18.42 -12.03
N LEU A 114 -7.43 -19.74 -11.85
CA LEU A 114 -6.45 -20.69 -12.36
C LEU A 114 -6.30 -20.62 -13.88
N LEU A 115 -7.39 -20.36 -14.61
CA LEU A 115 -7.44 -20.37 -16.06
C LEU A 115 -6.58 -19.26 -16.70
N PRO A 116 -6.80 -17.96 -16.38
CA PRO A 116 -5.98 -16.88 -16.91
C PRO A 116 -4.57 -16.88 -16.34
N CYS A 117 -4.35 -17.34 -15.09
CA CYS A 117 -3.02 -17.45 -14.51
C CYS A 117 -2.18 -18.49 -15.26
N TYR A 118 -2.72 -19.66 -15.56
CA TYR A 118 -2.03 -20.65 -16.37
C TYR A 118 -1.68 -20.11 -17.76
N LEU A 119 -2.66 -19.49 -18.46
CA LEU A 119 -2.44 -18.92 -19.80
C LEU A 119 -1.33 -17.87 -19.80
N ASN A 120 -1.33 -16.93 -18.85
CA ASN A 120 -0.32 -15.86 -18.79
C ASN A 120 1.04 -16.35 -18.28
N ALA A 121 1.08 -17.40 -17.45
CA ALA A 121 2.29 -18.05 -16.97
C ALA A 121 3.09 -18.72 -18.10
N LEU A 122 2.46 -19.12 -19.20
CA LEU A 122 3.12 -19.68 -20.39
C LEU A 122 4.20 -18.74 -20.96
N SER A 123 4.07 -17.44 -20.73
CA SER A 123 5.08 -16.45 -21.17
C SER A 123 6.43 -16.56 -20.45
N GLY A 124 6.51 -17.29 -19.32
CA GLY A 124 7.71 -17.39 -18.47
C GLY A 124 8.04 -16.12 -17.68
N LYS A 125 7.24 -15.04 -17.82
CA LYS A 125 7.51 -13.75 -17.19
C LYS A 125 6.97 -13.61 -15.76
N GLY A 126 6.28 -14.62 -15.25
CA GLY A 126 5.65 -14.63 -13.94
C GLY A 126 4.26 -14.02 -13.89
N VAL A 127 3.47 -14.57 -12.98
CA VAL A 127 2.10 -14.14 -12.69
C VAL A 127 1.99 -13.91 -11.20
N HIS A 128 1.47 -12.76 -10.79
CA HIS A 128 1.20 -12.44 -9.40
C HIS A 128 -0.31 -12.54 -9.12
N VAL A 129 -0.68 -13.37 -8.14
CA VAL A 129 -2.05 -13.45 -7.63
C VAL A 129 -2.10 -12.73 -6.30
N VAL A 130 -2.79 -11.60 -6.28
CA VAL A 130 -2.81 -10.68 -5.14
C VAL A 130 -4.04 -10.94 -4.29
N THR A 131 -3.83 -11.15 -3.00
CA THR A 131 -4.88 -11.38 -1.99
C THR A 131 -4.82 -10.31 -0.89
N VAL A 132 -5.88 -10.21 -0.10
CA VAL A 132 -6.00 -9.21 0.97
C VAL A 132 -5.24 -9.56 2.27
N ASN A 133 -4.87 -10.82 2.48
CA ASN A 133 -4.12 -11.25 3.66
C ASN A 133 -3.27 -12.50 3.40
N ASP A 134 -2.34 -12.76 4.30
CA ASP A 134 -1.39 -13.87 4.25
C ASP A 134 -2.04 -15.25 4.38
N TYR A 135 -3.10 -15.38 5.19
CA TYR A 135 -3.85 -16.64 5.31
C TYR A 135 -4.44 -17.06 3.97
N LEU A 136 -5.10 -16.13 3.25
CA LEU A 136 -5.67 -16.42 1.93
C LEU A 136 -4.58 -16.71 0.91
N ALA A 137 -3.45 -15.99 0.95
CA ALA A 137 -2.33 -16.23 0.05
C ALA A 137 -1.78 -17.65 0.20
N ARG A 138 -1.55 -18.12 1.44
CA ARG A 138 -1.09 -19.49 1.73
C ARG A 138 -2.14 -20.53 1.33
N ARG A 139 -3.38 -20.34 1.79
CA ARG A 139 -4.49 -21.27 1.51
C ARG A 139 -4.69 -21.49 0.01
N ASP A 140 -4.74 -20.41 -0.77
CA ASP A 140 -5.04 -20.46 -2.20
C ASP A 140 -3.83 -20.98 -3.01
N CYS A 141 -2.60 -20.65 -2.58
CA CYS A 141 -1.39 -21.24 -3.12
C CYS A 141 -1.38 -22.77 -2.93
N ASP A 142 -1.60 -23.24 -1.70
CA ASP A 142 -1.57 -24.68 -1.40
C ASP A 142 -2.73 -25.43 -2.07
N TRP A 143 -3.91 -24.81 -2.11
CA TRP A 143 -5.07 -25.39 -2.80
C TRP A 143 -4.86 -25.51 -4.32
N SER A 144 -4.17 -24.53 -4.94
CA SER A 144 -3.92 -24.50 -6.38
C SER A 144 -2.71 -25.33 -6.81
N ARG A 145 -1.81 -25.67 -5.87
CA ARG A 145 -0.56 -26.40 -6.12
C ARG A 145 -0.76 -27.69 -6.91
N PRO A 146 -1.73 -28.58 -6.59
CA PRO A 146 -1.95 -29.80 -7.37
C PRO A 146 -2.27 -29.52 -8.84
N PHE A 147 -3.02 -28.45 -9.14
CA PHE A 147 -3.36 -28.04 -10.50
C PHE A 147 -2.13 -27.60 -11.30
N TYR A 148 -1.32 -26.70 -10.73
CA TYR A 148 -0.12 -26.20 -11.41
C TYR A 148 0.92 -27.30 -11.58
N THR A 149 1.14 -28.14 -10.56
CA THR A 149 2.06 -29.28 -10.62
C THR A 149 1.64 -30.29 -11.68
N PHE A 150 0.34 -30.57 -11.80
CA PHE A 150 -0.21 -31.46 -12.83
C PHE A 150 0.11 -30.96 -14.24
N LEU A 151 0.09 -29.65 -14.46
CA LEU A 151 0.43 -28.99 -15.72
C LEU A 151 1.95 -28.75 -15.90
N GLY A 152 2.79 -29.14 -14.93
CA GLY A 152 4.23 -28.90 -15.01
C GLY A 152 4.64 -27.47 -14.72
N MET A 153 3.79 -26.69 -14.04
CA MET A 153 4.06 -25.33 -13.60
C MET A 153 4.43 -25.28 -12.11
N THR A 154 5.14 -24.23 -11.72
CA THR A 154 5.56 -23.98 -10.34
C THR A 154 4.69 -22.90 -9.70
N VAL A 155 4.42 -23.02 -8.39
CA VAL A 155 3.67 -22.06 -7.61
C VAL A 155 4.35 -21.76 -6.29
N GLY A 156 4.50 -20.48 -5.96
CA GLY A 156 5.10 -19.99 -4.72
C GLY A 156 4.17 -19.04 -3.98
N VAL A 157 4.50 -18.76 -2.71
CA VAL A 157 3.79 -17.81 -1.86
C VAL A 157 4.75 -16.77 -1.30
N ASN A 158 4.34 -15.52 -1.32
CA ASN A 158 5.06 -14.38 -0.73
C ASN A 158 4.22 -13.78 0.42
N VAL A 159 4.73 -13.90 1.63
CA VAL A 159 4.04 -13.49 2.87
C VAL A 159 5.01 -12.83 3.83
N PRO A 160 4.51 -12.08 4.83
CA PRO A 160 5.35 -11.43 5.84
C PRO A 160 6.29 -12.40 6.56
N GLY A 161 7.49 -11.94 6.89
CA GLY A 161 8.49 -12.70 7.66
C GLY A 161 9.41 -13.61 6.84
N MET A 162 9.21 -13.72 5.52
CA MET A 162 10.13 -14.47 4.65
C MET A 162 11.45 -13.71 4.45
N ASN A 163 12.55 -14.47 4.42
CA ASN A 163 13.86 -13.91 4.11
C ASN A 163 14.01 -13.63 2.59
N PRO A 164 15.00 -12.81 2.16
CA PRO A 164 15.17 -12.46 0.75
C PRO A 164 15.38 -13.65 -0.18
N GLN A 165 16.02 -14.73 0.28
CA GLN A 165 16.24 -15.94 -0.51
C GLN A 165 14.92 -16.68 -0.77
N GLU A 166 14.12 -16.89 0.27
CA GLU A 166 12.79 -17.50 0.15
C GLU A 166 11.88 -16.70 -0.77
N LYS A 167 11.93 -15.36 -0.67
CA LYS A 167 11.17 -14.48 -1.57
C LYS A 167 11.62 -14.63 -3.02
N ARG A 168 12.92 -14.67 -3.30
CA ARG A 168 13.44 -14.90 -4.67
C ARG A 168 12.95 -16.23 -5.25
N GLU A 169 12.98 -17.29 -4.45
CA GLU A 169 12.48 -18.60 -4.86
C GLU A 169 10.97 -18.56 -5.16
N ALA A 170 10.20 -17.84 -4.33
CA ALA A 170 8.77 -17.65 -4.57
C ALA A 170 8.49 -16.85 -5.85
N TYR A 171 9.22 -15.76 -6.08
CA TYR A 171 9.08 -14.96 -7.30
C TYR A 171 9.62 -15.66 -8.57
N ALA A 172 10.56 -16.61 -8.42
CA ALA A 172 11.06 -17.43 -9.53
C ALA A 172 10.01 -18.42 -10.05
N CYS A 173 8.98 -18.75 -9.26
CA CYS A 173 7.87 -19.61 -9.69
C CYS A 173 7.09 -18.97 -10.86
N ASP A 174 6.39 -19.83 -11.62
CA ASP A 174 5.52 -19.39 -12.72
C ASP A 174 4.35 -18.54 -12.21
N VAL A 175 3.81 -18.89 -11.05
CA VAL A 175 2.72 -18.16 -10.37
C VAL A 175 3.11 -17.91 -8.91
N THR A 176 2.99 -16.66 -8.45
CA THR A 176 3.30 -16.27 -7.07
C THR A 176 2.05 -15.67 -6.43
N TYR A 177 1.57 -16.30 -5.37
CA TYR A 177 0.53 -15.76 -4.50
C TYR A 177 1.14 -14.85 -3.44
N GLY A 178 0.46 -13.76 -3.09
CA GLY A 178 0.96 -12.88 -2.04
C GLY A 178 -0.05 -11.81 -1.68
N THR A 179 0.27 -11.01 -0.64
CA THR A 179 -0.55 -9.88 -0.27
C THR A 179 -0.18 -8.64 -1.08
N ASN A 180 -1.13 -7.74 -1.28
CA ASN A 180 -0.91 -6.45 -1.91
C ASN A 180 0.23 -5.66 -1.25
N ASN A 181 0.30 -5.70 0.08
CA ASN A 181 1.33 -5.02 0.87
C ASN A 181 2.73 -5.61 0.58
N GLU A 182 2.89 -6.93 0.63
CA GLU A 182 4.20 -7.55 0.41
C GLU A 182 4.72 -7.31 -1.01
N PHE A 183 3.87 -7.42 -2.02
CA PHE A 183 4.25 -7.09 -3.39
C PHE A 183 4.73 -5.65 -3.54
N GLY A 184 4.01 -4.70 -2.94
CA GLY A 184 4.37 -3.29 -3.01
C GLY A 184 5.60 -2.94 -2.17
N PHE A 185 5.76 -3.52 -0.96
CA PHE A 185 6.95 -3.32 -0.16
C PHE A 185 8.19 -3.96 -0.77
N ASP A 186 8.06 -5.13 -1.40
CA ASP A 186 9.18 -5.74 -2.12
C ASP A 186 9.62 -4.89 -3.30
N TYR A 187 8.68 -4.30 -4.04
CA TYR A 187 9.01 -3.32 -5.08
C TYR A 187 9.82 -2.14 -4.53
N LEU A 188 9.41 -1.57 -3.40
CA LEU A 188 10.15 -0.46 -2.79
C LEU A 188 11.54 -0.91 -2.32
N ARG A 189 11.64 -2.09 -1.68
CA ARG A 189 12.92 -2.66 -1.22
C ARG A 189 13.87 -2.94 -2.39
N ASP A 190 13.37 -3.49 -3.49
CA ASP A 190 14.16 -3.77 -4.69
C ASP A 190 14.75 -2.49 -5.32
N ASN A 191 14.00 -1.38 -5.23
CA ASN A 191 14.50 -0.08 -5.70
C ASN A 191 15.39 0.65 -4.69
N MET A 192 15.64 0.06 -3.52
CA MET A 192 16.63 0.52 -2.53
C MET A 192 17.83 -0.44 -2.43
N ALA A 193 17.85 -1.54 -3.21
CA ALA A 193 18.90 -2.55 -3.19
C ALA A 193 20.22 -2.01 -3.76
N TYR A 194 21.36 -2.39 -3.20
CA TYR A 194 22.69 -1.98 -3.65
C TYR A 194 23.33 -2.92 -4.66
N SER A 195 22.73 -4.09 -4.90
CA SER A 195 23.15 -5.03 -5.93
C SER A 195 21.96 -5.76 -6.55
N LEU A 196 22.11 -6.28 -7.76
CA LEU A 196 21.07 -7.09 -8.42
C LEU A 196 20.70 -8.34 -7.62
N GLU A 197 21.65 -8.92 -6.91
CA GLU A 197 21.46 -10.11 -6.08
C GLU A 197 20.54 -9.86 -4.87
N GLN A 198 20.41 -8.61 -4.44
CA GLN A 198 19.50 -8.24 -3.34
C GLN A 198 18.05 -8.11 -3.81
N LYS A 199 17.82 -7.91 -5.10
CA LYS A 199 16.47 -7.82 -5.66
C LYS A 199 15.78 -9.17 -5.62
N VAL A 200 14.49 -9.15 -5.34
CA VAL A 200 13.68 -10.36 -5.21
C VAL A 200 12.64 -10.49 -6.32
N GLN A 201 12.09 -9.37 -6.82
CA GLN A 201 11.06 -9.37 -7.85
C GLN A 201 11.64 -9.49 -9.26
N ARG A 202 10.83 -10.09 -10.14
CA ARG A 202 11.02 -10.05 -11.58
C ARG A 202 10.21 -8.91 -12.20
N GLU A 203 10.13 -8.87 -13.52
CA GLU A 203 9.31 -7.95 -14.28
C GLU A 203 7.83 -8.01 -13.87
N LEU A 204 7.17 -6.84 -13.71
CA LEU A 204 5.75 -6.74 -13.39
C LEU A 204 4.90 -7.04 -14.64
N ASN A 205 4.67 -8.32 -14.93
CA ASN A 205 4.01 -8.75 -16.16
C ASN A 205 2.49 -8.83 -16.03
N TYR A 206 1.94 -9.76 -15.25
CA TYR A 206 0.51 -9.95 -15.06
C TYR A 206 0.16 -10.01 -13.58
N ALA A 207 -0.76 -9.15 -13.15
CA ALA A 207 -1.36 -9.23 -11.82
C ALA A 207 -2.85 -9.56 -11.92
N LEU A 208 -3.27 -10.56 -11.16
CA LEU A 208 -4.65 -10.89 -10.91
C LEU A 208 -4.98 -10.56 -9.46
N VAL A 209 -5.84 -9.57 -9.25
CA VAL A 209 -6.21 -9.11 -7.90
C VAL A 209 -7.52 -9.77 -7.48
N ASP A 210 -7.46 -10.63 -6.44
CA ASP A 210 -8.66 -11.17 -5.82
C ASP A 210 -9.23 -10.15 -4.83
N GLU A 211 -10.55 -10.11 -4.72
CA GLU A 211 -11.27 -9.08 -3.97
C GLU A 211 -10.77 -7.66 -4.33
N VAL A 212 -10.73 -7.39 -5.64
CA VAL A 212 -10.14 -6.18 -6.24
C VAL A 212 -10.69 -4.88 -5.67
N ASP A 213 -11.93 -4.87 -5.23
CA ASP A 213 -12.56 -3.74 -4.57
C ASP A 213 -11.98 -3.46 -3.17
N SER A 214 -11.51 -4.49 -2.44
CA SER A 214 -10.79 -4.28 -1.20
C SER A 214 -9.42 -3.65 -1.45
N VAL A 215 -8.65 -4.29 -2.33
CA VAL A 215 -7.26 -3.91 -2.58
C VAL A 215 -7.16 -2.55 -3.26
N LEU A 216 -7.94 -2.31 -4.32
CA LEU A 216 -7.81 -1.12 -5.15
C LEU A 216 -8.71 0.05 -4.74
N ILE A 217 -9.67 -0.15 -3.84
CA ILE A 217 -10.57 0.91 -3.34
C ILE A 217 -10.38 1.13 -1.85
N ASP A 218 -10.61 0.09 -0.99
CA ASP A 218 -10.62 0.29 0.46
C ASP A 218 -9.23 0.56 1.01
N GLU A 219 -8.24 -0.26 0.64
CA GLU A 219 -6.86 -0.14 1.11
C GLU A 219 -6.07 0.94 0.37
N ALA A 220 -6.54 1.35 -0.81
CA ALA A 220 -5.89 2.38 -1.63
C ALA A 220 -6.13 3.83 -1.13
N ARG A 221 -6.45 4.00 0.15
CA ARG A 221 -6.58 5.32 0.82
C ARG A 221 -5.26 5.87 1.34
N THR A 222 -4.30 4.98 1.62
CA THR A 222 -2.99 5.33 2.15
C THR A 222 -1.90 4.76 1.25
N PRO A 223 -0.78 5.46 1.04
CA PRO A 223 0.35 4.92 0.30
C PRO A 223 1.10 3.87 1.14
N LEU A 224 1.88 3.03 0.46
CA LEU A 224 2.92 2.22 1.08
C LEU A 224 4.13 3.11 1.36
N ILE A 225 4.64 3.08 2.58
CA ILE A 225 5.75 3.92 3.01
C ILE A 225 6.78 3.04 3.73
N ILE A 226 8.04 3.12 3.31
CA ILE A 226 9.18 2.65 4.09
C ILE A 226 9.79 3.88 4.75
N SER A 227 9.84 3.88 6.07
CA SER A 227 10.44 4.96 6.86
C SER A 227 11.69 4.48 7.60
N GLY A 228 12.60 5.39 7.86
CA GLY A 228 13.78 5.19 8.67
C GLY A 228 14.10 6.41 9.50
N ALA A 229 15.05 6.30 10.42
CA ALA A 229 15.49 7.42 11.25
C ALA A 229 16.12 8.52 10.38
N ALA A 230 15.68 9.76 10.56
CA ALA A 230 16.31 10.92 9.94
C ALA A 230 17.60 11.28 10.66
N GLU A 231 18.64 11.64 9.91
CA GLU A 231 19.89 12.12 10.50
C GLU A 231 19.73 13.56 11.00
N ASN A 232 20.03 13.80 12.31
CA ASN A 232 20.35 15.11 12.92
C ASN A 232 19.35 16.29 12.84
N SER A 233 18.05 16.09 12.90
CA SER A 233 17.08 17.19 13.04
C SER A 233 17.00 17.79 14.46
N SER A 234 17.46 17.10 15.49
CA SER A 234 17.32 17.51 16.90
C SER A 234 17.87 18.91 17.22
N ARG A 235 19.01 19.30 16.63
CA ARG A 235 19.58 20.64 16.81
C ARG A 235 18.69 21.75 16.25
N LEU A 236 18.04 21.51 15.12
CA LEU A 236 17.17 22.50 14.48
C LEU A 236 15.89 22.70 15.30
N TYR A 237 15.30 21.62 15.82
CA TYR A 237 14.15 21.72 16.74
C TYR A 237 14.49 22.54 17.97
N GLN A 238 15.64 22.31 18.62
CA GLN A 238 16.09 23.09 19.80
C GLN A 238 16.37 24.57 19.47
N ALA A 239 16.89 24.84 18.28
CA ALA A 239 17.19 26.22 17.88
C ALA A 239 15.90 27.00 17.58
N VAL A 240 14.96 26.42 16.87
CA VAL A 240 13.66 27.04 16.52
C VAL A 240 12.78 27.18 17.76
N ASP A 241 12.74 26.19 18.65
CA ASP A 241 11.94 26.19 19.88
C ASP A 241 12.15 27.48 20.71
N LYS A 242 13.40 27.93 20.84
CA LYS A 242 13.74 29.13 21.58
C LYS A 242 13.21 30.44 21.02
N LEU A 243 12.83 30.44 19.75
CA LEU A 243 12.34 31.64 19.05
C LEU A 243 10.84 31.86 19.22
N ILE A 244 10.09 30.78 19.41
CA ILE A 244 8.62 30.79 19.42
C ILE A 244 8.01 31.56 20.60
N PRO A 245 8.52 31.46 21.86
CA PRO A 245 7.93 32.19 22.98
C PRO A 245 7.93 33.72 22.84
N GLY A 246 8.71 34.27 21.90
CA GLY A 246 8.74 35.69 21.57
C GLY A 246 7.59 36.17 20.66
N LEU A 247 6.73 35.28 20.15
CA LEU A 247 5.62 35.62 19.28
C LEU A 247 4.35 35.91 20.08
N ILE A 248 3.52 36.84 19.56
CA ILE A 248 2.31 37.37 20.23
C ILE A 248 1.06 36.78 19.55
N PHE A 249 0.12 36.28 20.36
CA PHE A 249 -1.15 35.75 19.87
C PHE A 249 -2.09 36.86 19.39
N GLN A 250 -2.84 36.59 18.31
CA GLN A 250 -3.91 37.39 17.77
C GLN A 250 -5.22 36.59 17.73
N GLU A 251 -6.28 37.16 18.28
CA GLU A 251 -7.57 36.44 18.41
C GLU A 251 -8.33 36.28 17.07
N LYS A 252 -8.22 37.24 16.18
CA LYS A 252 -8.90 37.26 14.88
C LYS A 252 -7.91 37.31 13.74
N GLU A 253 -8.23 36.61 12.66
CA GLU A 253 -7.44 36.69 11.41
C GLU A 253 -7.49 38.10 10.81
N ASP A 254 -6.42 38.48 10.11
CA ASP A 254 -6.38 39.72 9.34
C ASP A 254 -7.36 39.62 8.15
N THR A 255 -8.14 40.68 7.95
CA THR A 255 -9.08 40.82 6.85
C THR A 255 -8.89 42.16 6.17
N GLU A 256 -9.59 42.46 5.06
CA GLU A 256 -9.54 43.77 4.40
C GLU A 256 -9.92 44.95 5.34
N ASP A 257 -10.76 44.67 6.35
CA ASP A 257 -11.28 45.67 7.30
C ASP A 257 -10.60 45.63 8.68
N TYR A 258 -9.74 44.65 8.95
CA TYR A 258 -9.11 44.43 10.25
C TYR A 258 -7.69 43.92 10.12
N THR A 259 -6.73 44.68 10.65
CA THR A 259 -5.33 44.27 10.81
C THR A 259 -4.98 44.27 12.29
N GLY A 260 -4.60 43.10 12.84
CA GLY A 260 -4.25 42.97 14.24
C GLY A 260 -2.78 43.28 14.54
N GLU A 261 -2.43 43.32 15.82
CA GLU A 261 -1.06 43.57 16.26
C GLU A 261 -0.30 42.26 16.64
N GLY A 262 -0.93 41.07 16.51
CA GLY A 262 -0.33 39.82 16.86
C GLY A 262 0.51 39.21 15.74
N ASP A 263 1.29 38.22 16.10
CA ASP A 263 2.22 37.53 15.22
C ASP A 263 1.64 36.20 14.67
N TYR A 264 0.63 35.61 15.34
CA TYR A 264 -0.02 34.37 14.90
C TYR A 264 -1.49 34.26 15.34
N THR A 265 -2.27 33.47 14.59
CA THR A 265 -3.65 33.12 14.91
C THR A 265 -3.80 31.60 15.08
N LEU A 266 -4.87 31.16 15.75
CA LEU A 266 -5.13 29.76 16.07
C LEU A 266 -6.50 29.30 15.56
N ASP A 267 -6.55 28.18 14.84
CA ASP A 267 -7.78 27.43 14.60
C ASP A 267 -7.85 26.21 15.56
N LEU A 268 -8.62 26.38 16.62
CA LEU A 268 -8.83 25.36 17.64
C LEU A 268 -9.58 24.13 17.12
N LYS A 269 -10.36 24.27 16.04
CA LYS A 269 -11.15 23.16 15.48
C LYS A 269 -10.26 22.18 14.69
N THR A 270 -9.33 22.74 13.92
CA THR A 270 -8.39 21.94 13.11
C THR A 270 -7.05 21.72 13.81
N LYS A 271 -6.85 22.30 15.01
CA LYS A 271 -5.57 22.31 15.74
C LYS A 271 -4.41 22.81 14.87
N GLN A 272 -4.63 23.93 14.19
CA GLN A 272 -3.64 24.59 13.35
C GLN A 272 -3.32 25.99 13.89
N ALA A 273 -2.08 26.43 13.66
CA ALA A 273 -1.60 27.76 13.96
C ALA A 273 -1.11 28.41 12.67
N TYR A 274 -1.37 29.71 12.49
CA TYR A 274 -1.00 30.45 11.29
C TYR A 274 -0.24 31.71 11.66
N LEU A 275 0.86 32.00 10.95
CA LEU A 275 1.58 33.24 11.08
C LEU A 275 0.85 34.36 10.35
N THR A 276 0.71 35.53 11.00
CA THR A 276 0.28 36.77 10.32
C THR A 276 1.44 37.33 9.47
N GLU A 277 1.18 38.29 8.57
CA GLU A 277 2.26 38.94 7.82
C GLU A 277 3.35 39.53 8.75
N ARG A 278 2.92 40.17 9.85
CA ARG A 278 3.82 40.69 10.87
C ARG A 278 4.62 39.58 11.55
N GLY A 279 3.96 38.45 11.90
CA GLY A 279 4.63 37.30 12.50
C GLY A 279 5.64 36.66 11.57
N GLN A 280 5.32 36.60 10.27
CA GLN A 280 6.24 36.13 9.25
C GLN A 280 7.52 36.99 9.20
N ILE A 281 7.40 38.33 9.12
CA ILE A 281 8.54 39.22 9.10
C ILE A 281 9.36 39.10 10.40
N LYS A 282 8.69 38.98 11.54
CA LYS A 282 9.35 38.87 12.83
C LYS A 282 10.12 37.59 12.97
N ILE A 283 9.55 36.43 12.60
CA ILE A 283 10.22 35.15 12.67
C ILE A 283 11.37 35.05 11.66
N GLU A 284 11.23 35.58 10.45
CA GLU A 284 12.30 35.69 9.46
C GLU A 284 13.51 36.45 10.03
N ASN A 285 13.29 37.61 10.67
CA ASN A 285 14.35 38.38 11.32
C ASN A 285 15.01 37.61 12.47
N LEU A 286 14.23 36.92 13.29
CA LEU A 286 14.79 36.08 14.37
C LEU A 286 15.64 34.94 13.83
N LEU A 287 15.20 34.29 12.73
CA LEU A 287 15.95 33.21 12.08
C LEU A 287 17.25 33.71 11.46
N ILE A 288 17.27 34.92 10.85
CA ILE A 288 18.46 35.55 10.29
C ILE A 288 19.44 35.89 11.41
N GLN A 289 18.97 36.50 12.52
CA GLN A 289 19.81 36.83 13.69
C GLN A 289 20.48 35.62 14.34
N ASN A 290 19.83 34.43 14.27
CA ASN A 290 20.36 33.19 14.79
C ASN A 290 21.11 32.35 13.73
N GLY A 291 21.35 32.89 12.54
CA GLY A 291 22.08 32.20 11.46
C GLY A 291 21.37 31.00 10.85
N LEU A 292 20.06 30.88 11.02
CA LEU A 292 19.24 29.79 10.50
C LEU A 292 18.64 30.11 9.13
N LEU A 293 18.60 31.39 8.76
CA LEU A 293 18.13 31.88 7.46
C LEU A 293 19.13 32.90 6.93
N GLN A 294 19.40 32.92 5.63
CA GLN A 294 20.31 33.89 5.02
C GLN A 294 19.61 35.24 4.84
N GLU A 295 20.38 36.33 4.89
CA GLU A 295 19.86 37.68 4.67
C GLU A 295 19.36 37.81 3.21
N GLY A 296 18.09 38.25 3.05
CA GLY A 296 17.41 38.31 1.74
C GLY A 296 16.56 37.11 1.37
N ASP A 297 16.72 35.99 2.04
CA ASP A 297 15.89 34.80 1.85
C ASP A 297 14.52 34.96 2.52
N LYS A 298 13.51 34.28 1.94
CA LYS A 298 12.16 34.23 2.50
C LYS A 298 11.86 32.87 3.10
N LEU A 299 11.22 32.83 4.27
CA LEU A 299 10.86 31.59 4.97
C LEU A 299 9.94 30.70 4.12
N PHE A 300 9.00 31.31 3.40
CA PHE A 300 8.04 30.62 2.51
C PHE A 300 8.59 30.30 1.10
N SER A 301 9.90 30.46 0.88
CA SER A 301 10.52 30.03 -0.37
C SER A 301 10.70 28.50 -0.43
N SER A 302 10.73 27.95 -1.64
CA SER A 302 10.96 26.51 -1.85
C SER A 302 12.26 25.98 -1.23
N ASN A 303 13.27 26.85 -1.07
CA ASN A 303 14.56 26.48 -0.46
C ASN A 303 14.49 26.30 1.06
N ASN A 304 13.51 26.92 1.72
CA ASN A 304 13.42 26.99 3.19
C ASN A 304 12.23 26.19 3.74
N ILE A 305 11.65 25.27 2.94
CA ILE A 305 10.46 24.47 3.30
C ILE A 305 10.70 23.69 4.59
N THR A 306 11.89 23.08 4.75
CA THR A 306 12.23 22.32 5.95
C THR A 306 12.26 23.23 7.18
N LEU A 307 12.84 24.43 7.07
CA LEU A 307 12.88 25.41 8.17
C LEU A 307 11.47 25.89 8.52
N LEU A 308 10.64 26.20 7.53
CA LEU A 308 9.23 26.55 7.71
C LEU A 308 8.49 25.44 8.48
N HIS A 309 8.69 24.18 8.12
CA HIS A 309 8.08 23.04 8.79
C HIS A 309 8.43 23.03 10.29
N HIS A 310 9.71 23.19 10.64
CA HIS A 310 10.14 23.21 12.05
C HIS A 310 9.52 24.40 12.81
N VAL A 311 9.44 25.57 12.20
CA VAL A 311 8.81 26.76 12.78
C VAL A 311 7.33 26.51 13.06
N MET A 312 6.60 25.93 12.10
CA MET A 312 5.17 25.65 12.25
C MET A 312 4.92 24.52 13.28
N ALA A 313 5.75 23.49 13.31
CA ALA A 313 5.66 22.42 14.31
C ALA A 313 5.92 22.97 15.74
N ALA A 314 6.94 23.81 15.92
CA ALA A 314 7.25 24.45 17.19
C ALA A 314 6.14 25.42 17.62
N LEU A 315 5.59 26.23 16.69
CA LEU A 315 4.47 27.12 16.98
C LEU A 315 3.24 26.32 17.46
N ARG A 316 2.89 25.23 16.80
CA ARG A 316 1.79 24.34 17.22
C ARG A 316 2.05 23.72 18.58
N ALA A 317 3.27 23.23 18.85
CA ALA A 317 3.65 22.63 20.11
C ALA A 317 3.49 23.61 21.29
N HIS A 318 3.88 24.87 21.11
CA HIS A 318 3.78 25.90 22.16
C HIS A 318 2.36 26.40 22.38
N THR A 319 1.53 26.47 21.33
CA THR A 319 0.26 27.20 21.38
C THR A 319 -0.97 26.32 21.49
N LEU A 320 -0.91 25.08 20.99
CA LEU A 320 -2.07 24.19 20.90
C LEU A 320 -1.96 22.90 21.75
N PHE A 321 -0.79 22.60 22.26
CA PHE A 321 -0.55 21.37 23.04
C PHE A 321 -0.06 21.71 24.46
N THR A 322 -0.85 21.30 25.44
CA THR A 322 -0.63 21.66 26.85
C THR A 322 -0.25 20.41 27.65
N ARG A 323 0.82 20.55 28.47
CA ARG A 323 1.23 19.52 29.40
C ARG A 323 0.10 19.21 30.40
N ASP A 324 -0.02 17.93 30.77
CA ASP A 324 -1.04 17.35 31.65
C ASP A 324 -2.47 17.42 31.11
N VAL A 325 -2.67 17.87 29.85
CA VAL A 325 -3.94 17.87 29.12
C VAL A 325 -3.81 16.99 27.87
N ASP A 326 -2.92 17.36 26.95
CA ASP A 326 -2.70 16.64 25.70
C ASP A 326 -1.58 15.58 25.82
N TYR A 327 -0.65 15.76 26.74
CA TYR A 327 0.46 14.84 26.99
C TYR A 327 0.99 14.97 28.43
N VAL A 328 1.74 13.96 28.85
CA VAL A 328 2.52 13.96 30.11
C VAL A 328 3.99 13.68 29.80
N VAL A 329 4.87 14.13 30.69
CA VAL A 329 6.30 13.80 30.66
C VAL A 329 6.59 12.84 31.82
N GLU A 330 6.98 11.61 31.49
CA GLU A 330 7.34 10.55 32.42
C GLU A 330 8.64 9.88 31.97
N ASP A 331 9.52 9.59 32.89
CA ASP A 331 10.84 8.95 32.67
C ASP A 331 11.68 9.59 31.56
N GLY A 332 11.48 10.91 31.33
CA GLY A 332 12.19 11.66 30.29
C GLY A 332 11.57 11.51 28.89
N GLU A 333 10.39 10.90 28.77
CA GLU A 333 9.65 10.73 27.51
C GLU A 333 8.31 11.48 27.51
N VAL A 334 7.89 11.95 26.33
CA VAL A 334 6.58 12.55 26.12
C VAL A 334 5.57 11.43 25.77
N LEU A 335 4.52 11.30 26.58
CA LEU A 335 3.43 10.34 26.38
C LEU A 335 2.13 11.06 26.04
N ILE A 336 1.52 10.72 24.93
CA ILE A 336 0.24 11.31 24.49
C ILE A 336 -0.90 10.88 25.39
N ILE A 337 -1.82 11.81 25.72
CA ILE A 337 -3.10 11.53 26.39
C ILE A 337 -4.19 11.49 25.33
N ASP A 338 -4.98 10.42 25.30
CA ASP A 338 -6.17 10.31 24.45
C ASP A 338 -7.28 11.25 24.92
N GLU A 339 -7.73 12.13 24.03
CA GLU A 339 -8.73 13.17 24.33
C GLU A 339 -10.07 12.61 24.83
N HIS A 340 -10.45 11.39 24.39
CA HIS A 340 -11.76 10.81 24.70
C HIS A 340 -11.74 9.95 25.95
N THR A 341 -10.60 9.26 26.20
CA THR A 341 -10.50 8.31 27.31
C THR A 341 -9.66 8.78 28.46
N GLY A 342 -8.86 9.86 28.29
CA GLY A 342 -7.88 10.35 29.27
C GLY A 342 -6.73 9.37 29.57
N ARG A 343 -6.56 8.33 28.74
CA ARG A 343 -5.55 7.30 28.92
C ARG A 343 -4.26 7.66 28.20
N LYS A 344 -3.14 7.29 28.82
CA LYS A 344 -1.81 7.40 28.20
C LYS A 344 -1.68 6.43 27.04
N MET A 345 -1.22 6.90 25.89
CA MET A 345 -1.05 6.13 24.66
C MET A 345 0.44 5.77 24.50
N ILE A 346 0.87 4.70 25.15
CA ILE A 346 2.26 4.22 25.12
C ILE A 346 2.63 3.78 23.70
N GLY A 347 3.79 4.23 23.21
CA GLY A 347 4.31 3.90 21.88
C GLY A 347 3.69 4.66 20.72
N ARG A 348 2.69 5.53 20.95
CA ARG A 348 2.17 6.45 19.94
C ARG A 348 2.91 7.78 19.96
N ARG A 349 3.12 8.36 18.78
CA ARG A 349 3.74 9.66 18.58
C ARG A 349 2.90 10.49 17.62
N TRP A 350 2.90 11.80 17.81
CA TRP A 350 2.35 12.72 16.81
C TRP A 350 3.24 12.72 15.57
N SER A 351 2.63 12.86 14.41
CA SER A 351 3.28 12.99 13.11
C SER A 351 3.78 14.42 12.86
N ASP A 352 4.44 14.60 11.73
CA ASP A 352 4.78 15.90 11.17
C ASP A 352 5.66 16.75 12.09
N GLY A 353 6.67 16.16 12.73
CA GLY A 353 7.62 16.85 13.58
C GLY A 353 7.03 17.42 14.89
N LEU A 354 5.71 17.27 15.11
CA LEU A 354 5.05 17.83 16.29
C LEU A 354 5.53 17.18 17.59
N HIS A 355 5.75 15.85 17.57
CA HIS A 355 6.23 15.15 18.77
C HIS A 355 7.63 15.63 19.18
N GLN A 356 8.52 15.76 18.20
CA GLN A 356 9.88 16.31 18.40
C GLN A 356 9.86 17.77 18.84
N ALA A 357 8.92 18.57 18.32
CA ALA A 357 8.73 19.95 18.77
C ALA A 357 8.23 20.03 20.21
N VAL A 358 7.39 19.09 20.66
CA VAL A 358 6.97 18.98 22.07
C VAL A 358 8.12 18.48 22.95
N GLU A 359 8.91 17.49 22.47
CA GLU A 359 10.14 17.04 23.16
C GLU A 359 11.12 18.21 23.33
N ALA A 360 11.30 19.05 22.30
CA ALA A 360 12.13 20.26 22.37
C ALA A 360 11.60 21.26 23.41
N LYS A 361 10.30 21.54 23.37
CA LYS A 361 9.59 22.44 24.31
C LYS A 361 9.75 21.99 25.76
N GLU A 362 9.68 20.69 26.04
CA GLU A 362 9.82 20.14 27.38
C GLU A 362 11.29 19.91 27.78
N GLY A 363 12.24 20.12 26.87
CA GLY A 363 13.68 19.96 27.13
C GLY A 363 14.11 18.52 27.40
N VAL A 364 13.34 17.54 26.93
CA VAL A 364 13.67 16.11 26.99
C VAL A 364 14.51 15.68 25.79
N GLU A 365 14.99 14.44 25.80
CA GLU A 365 15.73 13.90 24.66
C GLU A 365 14.85 13.89 23.41
N ILE A 366 15.31 14.54 22.34
CA ILE A 366 14.60 14.57 21.06
C ILE A 366 14.96 13.32 20.27
N HIS A 367 14.00 12.44 20.11
CA HIS A 367 14.20 11.24 19.31
C HIS A 367 14.14 11.58 17.82
N SER A 368 14.92 10.84 17.02
CA SER A 368 14.95 11.05 15.57
C SER A 368 13.55 10.98 14.94
N GLU A 369 13.27 11.91 14.06
CA GLU A 369 12.08 11.87 13.22
C GLU A 369 12.18 10.70 12.23
N ASN A 370 11.05 10.07 11.92
CA ASN A 370 11.02 9.08 10.87
C ASN A 370 10.91 9.79 9.51
N GLN A 371 11.94 9.65 8.70
CA GLN A 371 11.94 10.16 7.32
C GLN A 371 11.42 9.09 6.36
N THR A 372 10.64 9.50 5.37
CA THR A 372 10.22 8.62 4.26
C THR A 372 11.44 8.27 3.41
N LEU A 373 11.80 6.98 3.37
CA LEU A 373 12.88 6.46 2.54
C LEU A 373 12.39 6.11 1.13
N ALA A 374 11.21 5.52 1.06
CA ALA A 374 10.53 5.20 -0.20
C ALA A 374 9.03 5.15 0.03
N SER A 375 8.27 5.56 -0.96
CA SER A 375 6.80 5.51 -0.92
C SER A 375 6.21 5.26 -2.30
N ILE A 376 5.05 4.63 -2.35
CA ILE A 376 4.25 4.49 -3.57
C ILE A 376 2.79 4.27 -3.19
N THR A 377 1.86 4.84 -3.96
CA THR A 377 0.44 4.51 -3.80
C THR A 377 0.12 3.15 -4.44
N PHE A 378 -0.89 2.44 -3.92
CA PHE A 378 -1.37 1.21 -4.54
C PHE A 378 -1.78 1.44 -6.00
N GLN A 379 -2.40 2.60 -6.28
CA GLN A 379 -2.82 2.98 -7.61
C GLN A 379 -1.64 2.98 -8.59
N ASN A 380 -0.55 3.66 -8.25
CA ASN A 380 0.63 3.76 -9.10
C ASN A 380 1.39 2.44 -9.17
N TYR A 381 1.46 1.67 -8.08
CA TYR A 381 2.07 0.34 -8.09
C TYR A 381 1.35 -0.61 -9.06
N PHE A 382 0.03 -0.77 -8.94
CA PHE A 382 -0.71 -1.70 -9.80
C PHE A 382 -0.79 -1.25 -11.27
N ARG A 383 -0.73 0.06 -11.54
CA ARG A 383 -0.65 0.59 -12.92
C ARG A 383 0.66 0.27 -13.65
N MET A 384 1.71 -0.17 -12.95
CA MET A 384 2.98 -0.58 -13.57
C MET A 384 2.92 -1.98 -14.19
N TYR A 385 1.98 -2.82 -13.80
CA TYR A 385 1.83 -4.12 -14.44
C TYR A 385 1.45 -3.97 -15.91
N LYS A 386 2.08 -4.75 -16.79
CA LYS A 386 1.74 -4.79 -18.22
C LYS A 386 0.30 -5.21 -18.45
N LYS A 387 -0.17 -6.14 -17.63
CA LYS A 387 -1.56 -6.63 -17.60
C LYS A 387 -2.06 -6.65 -16.16
N LEU A 388 -3.15 -5.94 -15.92
CA LEU A 388 -3.84 -5.91 -14.63
C LEU A 388 -5.26 -6.43 -14.80
N ALA A 389 -5.68 -7.35 -13.95
CA ALA A 389 -7.04 -7.84 -13.90
C ALA A 389 -7.50 -8.00 -12.46
N GLY A 390 -8.81 -8.04 -12.25
CA GLY A 390 -9.34 -8.20 -10.91
C GLY A 390 -10.68 -8.94 -10.90
N MET A 391 -10.98 -9.53 -9.76
CA MET A 391 -12.26 -10.21 -9.55
C MET A 391 -12.84 -9.86 -8.18
N THR A 392 -14.14 -9.73 -8.11
CA THR A 392 -14.91 -9.52 -6.88
C THR A 392 -16.38 -9.84 -7.12
N GLY A 393 -17.18 -9.92 -6.05
CA GLY A 393 -18.64 -10.06 -6.13
C GLY A 393 -19.40 -8.75 -6.30
N THR A 394 -18.72 -7.59 -6.25
CA THR A 394 -19.35 -6.27 -6.02
C THR A 394 -18.62 -5.11 -6.73
N ALA A 395 -18.18 -5.28 -7.98
CA ALA A 395 -17.44 -4.25 -8.71
C ALA A 395 -18.33 -3.19 -9.39
N ASP A 396 -19.56 -3.52 -9.74
CA ASP A 396 -20.43 -2.65 -10.55
C ASP A 396 -20.71 -1.30 -9.89
N THR A 397 -20.79 -1.25 -8.58
CA THR A 397 -20.99 -0.01 -7.82
C THR A 397 -19.84 0.98 -7.96
N GLU A 398 -18.61 0.49 -8.15
CA GLU A 398 -17.36 1.26 -8.26
C GLU A 398 -16.78 1.20 -9.69
N ALA A 399 -17.55 0.74 -10.67
CA ALA A 399 -17.09 0.55 -12.06
C ALA A 399 -16.52 1.84 -12.67
N TYR A 400 -17.06 3.00 -12.29
CA TYR A 400 -16.56 4.30 -12.72
C TYR A 400 -15.15 4.58 -12.20
N GLU A 401 -14.89 4.31 -10.92
CA GLU A 401 -13.59 4.51 -10.29
C GLU A 401 -12.54 3.58 -10.88
N PHE A 402 -12.86 2.29 -11.05
CA PHE A 402 -11.96 1.33 -11.70
C PHE A 402 -11.55 1.76 -13.11
N GLN A 403 -12.51 2.30 -13.88
CA GLN A 403 -12.23 2.80 -15.22
C GLN A 403 -11.37 4.07 -15.20
N GLN A 404 -11.65 5.02 -14.30
CA GLN A 404 -10.95 6.30 -14.25
C GLN A 404 -9.53 6.20 -13.72
N ILE A 405 -9.33 5.40 -12.67
CA ILE A 405 -8.02 5.30 -11.99
C ILE A 405 -7.14 4.23 -12.63
N TYR A 406 -7.68 3.04 -12.92
CA TYR A 406 -6.90 1.90 -13.37
C TYR A 406 -7.11 1.52 -14.84
N GLY A 407 -8.02 2.18 -15.54
CA GLY A 407 -8.39 1.83 -16.92
C GLY A 407 -9.15 0.50 -17.06
N LEU A 408 -9.62 -0.07 -15.94
CA LEU A 408 -10.23 -1.39 -15.89
C LEU A 408 -11.74 -1.32 -16.11
N GLN A 409 -12.22 -1.98 -17.15
CA GLN A 409 -13.66 -2.14 -17.40
C GLN A 409 -14.22 -3.29 -16.56
N THR A 410 -15.36 -3.05 -15.91
CA THR A 410 -16.09 -4.09 -15.17
C THR A 410 -17.04 -4.85 -16.09
N VAL A 411 -17.01 -6.18 -16.02
CA VAL A 411 -17.94 -7.08 -16.70
C VAL A 411 -18.69 -7.90 -15.67
N VAL A 412 -19.99 -7.70 -15.58
CA VAL A 412 -20.87 -8.45 -14.69
C VAL A 412 -21.27 -9.77 -15.37
N LEU A 413 -20.88 -10.88 -14.76
CA LEU A 413 -21.15 -12.22 -15.28
C LEU A 413 -22.45 -12.79 -14.69
N PRO A 414 -23.19 -13.59 -15.44
CA PRO A 414 -24.35 -14.29 -14.91
C PRO A 414 -23.92 -15.34 -13.89
N THR A 415 -24.79 -15.65 -12.92
CA THR A 415 -24.60 -16.76 -12.00
C THR A 415 -24.81 -18.10 -12.69
N ASN A 416 -24.13 -19.15 -12.24
CA ASN A 416 -24.28 -20.51 -12.79
C ASN A 416 -25.69 -21.04 -12.58
N ARG A 417 -26.29 -20.78 -11.43
CA ARG A 417 -27.71 -21.06 -11.11
C ARG A 417 -28.42 -19.76 -10.76
N PRO A 418 -29.73 -19.61 -11.05
CA PRO A 418 -30.49 -18.43 -10.67
C PRO A 418 -30.40 -18.16 -9.17
N MET A 419 -30.16 -16.91 -8.79
CA MET A 419 -30.20 -16.50 -7.39
C MET A 419 -31.64 -16.41 -6.91
N ILE A 420 -31.98 -17.18 -5.87
CA ILE A 420 -33.33 -17.23 -5.27
C ILE A 420 -33.40 -16.62 -3.88
N ARG A 421 -32.30 -15.96 -3.41
CA ARG A 421 -32.28 -15.26 -2.12
C ARG A 421 -33.34 -14.16 -2.09
N ASN A 422 -34.04 -14.06 -0.95
CA ASN A 422 -35.03 -13.03 -0.69
C ASN A 422 -34.40 -11.87 0.09
N ASP A 423 -34.13 -10.74 -0.57
CA ASP A 423 -33.65 -9.52 0.06
C ASP A 423 -34.85 -8.67 0.53
N MET A 424 -35.14 -8.70 1.85
CA MET A 424 -36.28 -8.01 2.45
C MET A 424 -36.00 -6.51 2.56
N PRO A 425 -37.07 -5.66 2.57
CA PRO A 425 -36.92 -4.23 2.82
C PRO A 425 -36.30 -3.92 4.19
N ASP A 426 -35.63 -2.77 4.25
CA ASP A 426 -35.04 -2.27 5.50
C ASP A 426 -36.13 -1.89 6.50
N LEU A 427 -35.89 -2.16 7.78
CA LEU A 427 -36.71 -1.71 8.90
C LEU A 427 -36.03 -0.58 9.64
N ILE A 428 -36.72 0.54 9.83
CA ILE A 428 -36.14 1.75 10.39
C ILE A 428 -36.85 2.07 11.70
N TYR A 429 -36.08 2.26 12.77
CA TYR A 429 -36.53 2.55 14.12
C TYR A 429 -36.12 3.97 14.55
N LEU A 430 -36.84 4.55 15.50
CA LEU A 430 -36.51 5.88 16.04
C LEU A 430 -35.25 5.83 16.91
N THR A 431 -35.09 4.75 17.70
CA THR A 431 -34.03 4.59 18.67
C THR A 431 -33.16 3.37 18.35
N GLU A 432 -31.93 3.40 18.80
CA GLU A 432 -31.03 2.27 18.70
C GLU A 432 -31.49 1.06 19.53
N ASP A 433 -32.07 1.31 20.70
CA ASP A 433 -32.56 0.24 21.59
C ASP A 433 -33.70 -0.56 20.99
N ASP A 434 -34.64 0.10 20.30
CA ASP A 434 -35.76 -0.59 19.62
C ASP A 434 -35.26 -1.38 18.41
N LYS A 435 -34.26 -0.86 17.68
CA LYS A 435 -33.56 -1.60 16.63
C LYS A 435 -32.96 -2.91 17.17
N TYR A 436 -32.22 -2.86 18.28
CA TYR A 436 -31.62 -4.07 18.85
C TYR A 436 -32.62 -5.06 19.38
N LYS A 437 -33.73 -4.60 20.01
CA LYS A 437 -34.83 -5.48 20.39
C LYS A 437 -35.40 -6.22 19.20
N ALA A 438 -35.64 -5.51 18.10
CA ALA A 438 -36.17 -6.12 16.87
C ALA A 438 -35.20 -7.12 16.24
N ILE A 439 -33.88 -6.82 16.22
CA ILE A 439 -32.85 -7.77 15.78
C ILE A 439 -32.88 -9.06 16.61
N VAL A 440 -32.97 -8.95 17.93
CA VAL A 440 -33.03 -10.10 18.83
C VAL A 440 -34.27 -10.95 18.57
N GLU A 441 -35.42 -10.33 18.34
CA GLU A 441 -36.68 -11.06 18.06
C GLU A 441 -36.61 -11.78 16.68
N ASP A 442 -36.00 -11.17 15.68
CA ASP A 442 -35.76 -11.83 14.38
C ASP A 442 -34.79 -13.02 14.52
N ILE A 443 -33.73 -12.86 15.31
CA ILE A 443 -32.80 -13.95 15.64
C ILE A 443 -33.58 -15.11 16.28
N LYS A 444 -34.37 -14.86 17.33
CA LYS A 444 -35.14 -15.91 18.02
C LYS A 444 -36.09 -16.64 17.08
N LYS A 445 -36.81 -15.91 16.25
CA LYS A 445 -37.71 -16.47 15.26
C LYS A 445 -36.95 -17.39 14.26
N THR A 446 -35.89 -16.90 13.74
CA THR A 446 -35.09 -17.60 12.70
C THR A 446 -34.43 -18.86 13.25
N ILE A 447 -33.86 -18.84 14.45
CA ILE A 447 -33.27 -20.04 15.06
C ILE A 447 -34.35 -21.08 15.43
N ALA A 448 -35.54 -20.63 15.79
CA ALA A 448 -36.68 -21.55 16.05
C ALA A 448 -37.12 -22.27 14.77
N GLU A 449 -36.95 -21.67 13.61
CA GLU A 449 -37.15 -22.28 12.30
C GLU A 449 -36.02 -23.27 11.88
N GLY A 450 -34.97 -23.40 12.68
CA GLY A 450 -33.80 -24.25 12.38
C GLY A 450 -32.76 -23.60 11.42
N ARG A 451 -32.89 -22.31 11.13
CA ARG A 451 -32.02 -21.60 10.18
C ARG A 451 -30.82 -21.01 10.90
N PRO A 452 -29.63 -21.02 10.28
CA PRO A 452 -28.48 -20.24 10.75
C PRO A 452 -28.68 -18.76 10.51
N VAL A 453 -28.13 -17.93 11.42
CA VAL A 453 -28.18 -16.47 11.36
C VAL A 453 -26.76 -15.88 11.38
N LEU A 454 -26.47 -14.99 10.44
CA LEU A 454 -25.27 -14.16 10.45
C LEU A 454 -25.68 -12.70 10.65
N VAL A 455 -25.22 -12.09 11.73
CA VAL A 455 -25.44 -10.66 12.00
C VAL A 455 -24.19 -9.89 11.65
N GLY A 456 -24.27 -8.99 10.66
CA GLY A 456 -23.22 -8.06 10.30
C GLY A 456 -23.31 -6.76 11.08
N THR A 457 -22.21 -6.35 11.73
CA THR A 457 -22.09 -5.09 12.46
C THR A 457 -20.98 -4.22 11.84
N ILE A 458 -21.06 -2.90 12.00
CA ILE A 458 -20.08 -1.96 11.44
C ILE A 458 -18.79 -1.92 12.28
N SER A 459 -18.91 -2.03 13.61
CA SER A 459 -17.79 -1.88 14.53
C SER A 459 -17.69 -3.04 15.51
N VAL A 460 -16.50 -3.20 16.10
CA VAL A 460 -16.25 -4.15 17.20
C VAL A 460 -17.16 -3.83 18.39
N GLU A 461 -17.33 -2.55 18.69
CA GLU A 461 -18.16 -2.07 19.79
C GLU A 461 -19.63 -2.50 19.63
N ASN A 462 -20.20 -2.33 18.42
CA ASN A 462 -21.55 -2.76 18.11
C ASN A 462 -21.70 -4.29 18.17
N SER A 463 -20.68 -5.04 17.77
CA SER A 463 -20.68 -6.50 17.90
C SER A 463 -20.67 -6.95 19.37
N GLU A 464 -19.90 -6.29 20.23
CA GLU A 464 -19.87 -6.56 21.68
C GLU A 464 -21.17 -6.15 22.39
N LYS A 465 -21.77 -5.02 21.97
CA LYS A 465 -23.07 -4.56 22.51
C LYS A 465 -24.15 -5.60 22.22
N LEU A 466 -24.23 -6.08 20.98
CA LEU A 466 -25.19 -7.12 20.62
C LEU A 466 -24.91 -8.44 21.34
N SER A 467 -23.63 -8.85 21.42
CA SER A 467 -23.24 -10.07 22.16
C SER A 467 -23.72 -10.04 23.61
N ARG A 468 -23.49 -8.93 24.33
CA ARG A 468 -23.99 -8.78 25.73
C ARG A 468 -25.49 -8.86 25.82
N LEU A 469 -26.26 -8.40 24.83
CA LEU A 469 -27.71 -8.54 24.80
C LEU A 469 -28.15 -10.00 24.60
N LEU A 470 -27.48 -10.71 23.70
CA LEU A 470 -27.72 -12.14 23.43
C LEU A 470 -27.38 -13.00 24.65
N ASP A 471 -26.28 -12.69 25.38
CA ASP A 471 -25.90 -13.36 26.63
C ASP A 471 -26.96 -13.20 27.73
N LYS A 472 -27.46 -11.97 27.92
CA LYS A 472 -28.55 -11.69 28.89
C LYS A 472 -29.81 -12.50 28.63
N LEU A 473 -30.04 -12.89 27.39
CA LEU A 473 -31.18 -13.68 26.92
C LEU A 473 -30.88 -15.17 26.78
N ASN A 474 -29.67 -15.59 27.18
CA ASN A 474 -29.19 -16.97 27.08
C ASN A 474 -29.22 -17.53 25.62
N ILE A 475 -29.02 -16.69 24.59
CA ILE A 475 -28.94 -17.12 23.21
C ILE A 475 -27.49 -17.47 22.92
N LYS A 476 -27.23 -18.74 22.62
CA LYS A 476 -25.87 -19.19 22.25
C LYS A 476 -25.46 -18.54 20.92
N HIS A 477 -24.30 -17.91 20.90
CA HIS A 477 -23.77 -17.25 19.71
C HIS A 477 -22.25 -17.28 19.70
N GLN A 478 -21.67 -16.96 18.55
CA GLN A 478 -20.23 -16.79 18.35
C GLN A 478 -19.96 -15.38 17.83
N VAL A 479 -18.87 -14.77 18.30
CA VAL A 479 -18.46 -13.42 17.86
C VAL A 479 -17.19 -13.52 17.02
N LEU A 480 -17.24 -12.91 15.85
CA LEU A 480 -16.16 -12.84 14.89
C LEU A 480 -15.76 -11.37 14.68
N ASN A 481 -14.69 -10.96 15.33
CA ASN A 481 -14.14 -9.61 15.22
C ASN A 481 -12.60 -9.62 15.28
N ALA A 482 -11.98 -8.46 15.07
CA ALA A 482 -10.52 -8.30 15.02
C ALA A 482 -9.74 -8.81 16.25
N LYS A 483 -10.41 -9.06 17.38
CA LYS A 483 -9.79 -9.61 18.60
C LYS A 483 -9.57 -11.13 18.55
N PHE A 484 -10.19 -11.85 17.62
CA PHE A 484 -10.23 -13.33 17.59
C PHE A 484 -9.77 -13.93 16.25
N HIS A 485 -8.76 -13.37 15.63
CA HIS A 485 -8.26 -13.81 14.31
C HIS A 485 -7.90 -15.31 14.22
N GLU A 486 -7.29 -15.87 15.27
CA GLU A 486 -6.85 -17.27 15.25
C GLU A 486 -8.02 -18.28 15.16
N LYS A 487 -9.23 -17.88 15.63
CA LYS A 487 -10.42 -18.73 15.61
C LYS A 487 -11.36 -18.45 14.44
N GLU A 488 -11.01 -17.47 13.61
CA GLU A 488 -11.87 -16.98 12.53
C GLU A 488 -12.33 -18.09 11.59
N ALA A 489 -11.38 -18.85 11.04
CA ALA A 489 -11.67 -19.92 10.11
C ALA A 489 -12.60 -21.00 10.71
N TYR A 490 -12.40 -21.31 12.00
CA TYR A 490 -13.24 -22.29 12.70
C TYR A 490 -14.66 -21.76 12.91
N ILE A 491 -14.81 -20.52 13.34
CA ILE A 491 -16.14 -19.89 13.57
C ILE A 491 -16.93 -19.81 12.27
N VAL A 492 -16.27 -19.39 11.16
CA VAL A 492 -16.90 -19.34 9.82
C VAL A 492 -17.33 -20.73 9.37
N ALA A 493 -16.48 -21.75 9.59
CA ALA A 493 -16.79 -23.14 9.26
C ALA A 493 -18.06 -23.64 9.95
N GLN A 494 -18.36 -23.15 11.17
CA GLN A 494 -19.53 -23.54 11.95
C GLN A 494 -20.76 -22.67 11.69
N ALA A 495 -20.60 -21.48 11.10
CA ALA A 495 -21.68 -20.49 10.94
C ALA A 495 -22.88 -20.95 10.11
N GLY A 496 -22.71 -21.98 9.27
CA GLY A 496 -23.78 -22.57 8.47
C GLY A 496 -24.56 -23.71 9.13
N ARG A 497 -24.25 -24.10 10.37
CA ARG A 497 -24.96 -25.15 11.09
C ARG A 497 -26.38 -24.73 11.49
N PRO A 498 -27.34 -25.66 11.61
CA PRO A 498 -28.72 -25.35 12.05
C PRO A 498 -28.75 -24.54 13.35
N SER A 499 -29.61 -23.53 13.40
CA SER A 499 -29.85 -22.67 14.57
C SER A 499 -28.62 -22.00 15.19
N THR A 500 -27.52 -21.86 14.41
CA THR A 500 -26.31 -21.17 14.85
C THR A 500 -26.45 -19.66 14.66
N VAL A 501 -26.01 -18.86 15.64
CA VAL A 501 -25.95 -17.41 15.57
C VAL A 501 -24.49 -16.98 15.54
N THR A 502 -24.09 -16.23 14.51
CA THR A 502 -22.77 -15.66 14.38
C THR A 502 -22.88 -14.14 14.25
N VAL A 503 -22.21 -13.41 15.13
CA VAL A 503 -22.11 -11.93 15.07
C VAL A 503 -20.74 -11.59 14.51
N ALA A 504 -20.69 -10.95 13.34
CA ALA A 504 -19.44 -10.65 12.65
C ALA A 504 -19.31 -9.15 12.37
N THR A 505 -18.11 -8.60 12.58
CA THR A 505 -17.76 -7.28 12.01
C THR A 505 -17.54 -7.39 10.52
N ASN A 506 -17.71 -6.28 9.82
CA ASN A 506 -17.74 -6.21 8.36
C ASN A 506 -16.61 -6.95 7.63
N MET A 507 -15.38 -6.85 8.11
CA MET A 507 -14.21 -7.46 7.47
C MET A 507 -13.96 -8.92 7.88
N ALA A 508 -14.56 -9.38 8.97
CA ALA A 508 -14.34 -10.71 9.51
C ALA A 508 -14.96 -11.81 8.61
N GLY A 509 -14.19 -12.84 8.34
CA GLY A 509 -14.62 -13.96 7.48
C GLY A 509 -14.63 -13.65 5.97
N ARG A 510 -14.02 -12.56 5.51
CA ARG A 510 -13.90 -12.24 4.08
C ARG A 510 -13.01 -13.29 3.39
N GLY A 511 -13.36 -13.67 2.15
CA GLY A 511 -12.63 -14.70 1.40
C GLY A 511 -12.90 -16.14 1.86
N THR A 512 -13.75 -16.35 2.90
CA THR A 512 -14.16 -17.68 3.35
C THR A 512 -15.63 -17.91 3.10
N ASP A 513 -15.97 -19.11 2.63
CA ASP A 513 -17.34 -19.51 2.35
C ASP A 513 -18.04 -20.08 3.58
N ILE A 514 -19.32 -19.69 3.78
CA ILE A 514 -20.21 -20.31 4.76
C ILE A 514 -20.96 -21.45 4.07
N ILE A 515 -20.64 -22.67 4.45
CA ILE A 515 -21.25 -23.88 3.89
C ILE A 515 -22.47 -24.23 4.73
N LEU A 516 -23.64 -24.36 4.13
CA LEU A 516 -24.86 -24.77 4.83
C LEU A 516 -24.70 -26.18 5.41
N GLY A 517 -25.09 -26.37 6.67
CA GLY A 517 -24.86 -27.62 7.40
C GLY A 517 -23.50 -27.68 8.12
N GLY A 518 -22.60 -26.72 7.90
CA GLY A 518 -21.23 -26.68 8.43
C GLY A 518 -20.20 -27.19 7.42
N ASN A 519 -18.92 -27.11 7.75
CA ASN A 519 -17.82 -27.53 6.88
C ASN A 519 -17.45 -29.00 7.15
N LEU A 520 -17.81 -29.89 6.23
CA LEU A 520 -17.51 -31.34 6.31
C LEU A 520 -16.00 -31.64 6.48
N LYS A 521 -15.13 -30.90 5.78
CA LYS A 521 -13.68 -31.08 5.90
C LYS A 521 -13.17 -30.77 7.31
N ALA A 522 -13.72 -29.74 7.95
CA ALA A 522 -13.41 -29.40 9.34
C ALA A 522 -13.94 -30.47 10.31
N ASP A 523 -15.13 -31.03 10.05
CA ASP A 523 -15.70 -32.11 10.84
C ASP A 523 -14.85 -33.39 10.74
N ILE A 524 -14.38 -33.74 9.53
CA ILE A 524 -13.47 -34.90 9.33
C ILE A 524 -12.10 -34.64 9.99
N ALA A 525 -11.53 -33.46 9.85
CA ALA A 525 -10.26 -33.09 10.48
C ALA A 525 -10.32 -33.18 12.02
N ALA A 526 -11.48 -32.85 12.61
CA ALA A 526 -11.70 -32.97 14.05
C ALA A 526 -11.71 -34.46 14.56
N LEU A 527 -11.88 -35.45 13.68
CA LEU A 527 -11.80 -36.86 14.01
C LEU A 527 -10.33 -37.36 14.18
N GLY A 528 -9.33 -36.56 13.71
CA GLY A 528 -7.90 -36.86 13.79
C GLY A 528 -7.38 -37.70 12.62
N GLU A 529 -6.05 -37.78 12.49
CA GLU A 529 -5.34 -38.45 11.37
C GLU A 529 -5.55 -39.98 11.31
N GLY A 530 -6.17 -40.60 12.33
CA GLY A 530 -6.45 -42.03 12.41
C GLY A 530 -7.92 -42.43 12.23
N ALA A 531 -8.78 -41.52 11.73
CA ALA A 531 -10.20 -41.79 11.59
C ALA A 531 -10.49 -42.94 10.61
N SER A 532 -11.32 -43.91 11.03
CA SER A 532 -11.74 -45.02 10.18
C SER A 532 -12.71 -44.54 9.07
N GLN A 533 -12.77 -45.30 7.96
CA GLN A 533 -13.70 -44.96 6.85
C GLN A 533 -15.14 -44.92 7.35
N GLU A 534 -15.54 -45.78 8.29
CA GLU A 534 -16.88 -45.77 8.89
C GLU A 534 -17.19 -44.47 9.66
N GLN A 535 -16.18 -43.90 10.35
CA GLN A 535 -16.33 -42.61 11.04
C GLN A 535 -16.47 -41.45 10.06
N ILE A 536 -15.71 -41.51 8.95
CA ILE A 536 -15.82 -40.51 7.88
C ILE A 536 -17.17 -40.59 7.20
N ASP A 537 -17.67 -41.77 6.88
CA ASP A 537 -18.96 -42.00 6.24
C ASP A 537 -20.11 -41.57 7.17
N LYS A 538 -19.99 -41.81 8.47
CA LYS A 538 -20.94 -41.34 9.48
C LYS A 538 -20.98 -39.79 9.55
N ALA A 539 -19.82 -39.18 9.63
CA ALA A 539 -19.71 -37.69 9.66
C ALA A 539 -20.28 -37.07 8.37
N THR A 540 -20.05 -37.70 7.22
CA THR A 540 -20.59 -37.29 5.94
C THR A 540 -22.12 -37.37 5.92
N LYS A 541 -22.70 -38.46 6.43
CA LYS A 541 -24.14 -38.65 6.52
C LYS A 541 -24.79 -37.62 7.44
N GLU A 542 -24.22 -37.45 8.65
CA GLU A 542 -24.69 -36.45 9.60
C GLU A 542 -24.61 -35.02 9.05
N TRP A 543 -23.56 -34.71 8.29
CA TRP A 543 -23.45 -33.44 7.61
C TRP A 543 -24.52 -33.28 6.55
N GLN A 544 -24.80 -34.32 5.73
CA GLN A 544 -25.82 -34.26 4.69
C GLN A 544 -27.22 -34.04 5.30
N GLU A 545 -27.53 -34.70 6.40
CA GLU A 545 -28.80 -34.49 7.12
C GLU A 545 -28.95 -33.04 7.63
N ARG A 546 -27.86 -32.46 8.19
CA ARG A 546 -27.84 -31.06 8.63
C ARG A 546 -27.98 -30.11 7.43
N HIS A 547 -27.29 -30.38 6.35
CA HIS A 547 -27.33 -29.59 5.11
C HIS A 547 -28.75 -29.54 4.55
N ASP A 548 -29.39 -30.69 4.40
CA ASP A 548 -30.74 -30.81 3.86
C ASP A 548 -31.78 -30.13 4.79
N ALA A 549 -31.58 -30.23 6.08
CA ALA A 549 -32.46 -29.57 7.08
C ALA A 549 -32.39 -28.05 6.94
N VAL A 550 -31.19 -27.47 6.81
CA VAL A 550 -31.02 -26.01 6.64
C VAL A 550 -31.55 -25.53 5.29
N LEU A 551 -31.39 -26.31 4.21
CA LEU A 551 -31.98 -25.98 2.90
C LEU A 551 -33.49 -25.93 2.96
N LYS A 552 -34.13 -26.94 3.58
CA LYS A 552 -35.60 -27.00 3.75
C LYS A 552 -36.13 -25.88 4.64
N ALA A 553 -35.36 -25.47 5.65
CA ALA A 553 -35.71 -24.37 6.54
C ALA A 553 -35.64 -22.98 5.86
N GLY A 554 -34.98 -22.85 4.67
CA GLY A 554 -34.87 -21.60 3.94
C GLY A 554 -33.46 -20.99 3.94
N GLY A 555 -32.41 -21.75 4.28
CA GLY A 555 -31.02 -21.36 4.21
C GLY A 555 -30.58 -20.30 5.22
N LEU A 556 -29.41 -19.72 4.97
CA LEU A 556 -28.81 -18.71 5.85
C LEU A 556 -29.59 -17.39 5.83
N HIS A 557 -29.88 -16.84 7.02
CA HIS A 557 -30.45 -15.51 7.18
C HIS A 557 -29.39 -14.50 7.55
N ILE A 558 -29.33 -13.39 6.81
CA ILE A 558 -28.42 -12.28 7.04
C ILE A 558 -29.14 -11.12 7.70
N ILE A 559 -28.63 -10.65 8.80
CA ILE A 559 -29.10 -9.45 9.49
C ILE A 559 -27.99 -8.39 9.41
N GLY A 560 -28.28 -7.23 8.84
CA GLY A 560 -27.42 -6.06 8.93
C GLY A 560 -27.90 -5.16 10.06
N SER A 561 -27.06 -4.88 11.05
CA SER A 561 -27.43 -4.00 12.18
C SER A 561 -27.46 -2.52 11.79
N GLU A 562 -26.83 -2.17 10.66
CA GLU A 562 -26.76 -0.82 10.11
C GLU A 562 -26.41 -0.90 8.61
N ARG A 563 -26.62 0.21 7.89
CA ARG A 563 -26.07 0.38 6.54
C ARG A 563 -24.65 0.91 6.62
N HIS A 564 -23.77 0.33 5.82
CA HIS A 564 -22.39 0.78 5.71
C HIS A 564 -22.28 2.08 4.89
N GLU A 565 -21.13 2.73 4.95
CA GLU A 565 -20.84 3.93 4.14
C GLU A 565 -20.89 3.64 2.63
N SER A 566 -20.60 2.41 2.21
CA SER A 566 -20.64 1.96 0.82
C SER A 566 -21.67 0.86 0.61
N ARG A 567 -22.49 1.01 -0.46
CA ARG A 567 -23.47 -0.01 -0.90
C ARG A 567 -22.80 -1.34 -1.25
N ARG A 568 -21.56 -1.28 -1.68
CA ARG A 568 -20.73 -2.44 -2.00
C ARG A 568 -20.59 -3.38 -0.80
N ILE A 569 -20.31 -2.82 0.37
CA ILE A 569 -20.14 -3.59 1.61
C ILE A 569 -21.46 -4.24 2.02
N ASP A 570 -22.58 -3.53 1.89
CA ASP A 570 -23.90 -4.10 2.12
C ASP A 570 -24.17 -5.29 1.18
N ASN A 571 -23.79 -5.17 -0.08
CA ASN A 571 -23.95 -6.25 -1.07
C ASN A 571 -23.02 -7.44 -0.78
N GLN A 572 -21.82 -7.21 -0.26
CA GLN A 572 -20.92 -8.28 0.18
C GLN A 572 -21.51 -9.04 1.38
N LEU A 573 -22.11 -8.34 2.33
CA LEU A 573 -22.78 -8.96 3.46
C LEU A 573 -23.95 -9.82 3.01
N ARG A 574 -24.86 -9.27 2.17
CA ARG A 574 -25.96 -10.03 1.56
C ARG A 574 -25.46 -11.24 0.76
N GLY A 575 -24.35 -11.09 0.05
CA GLY A 575 -23.73 -12.14 -0.79
C GLY A 575 -23.21 -13.36 -0.01
N ARG A 576 -23.24 -13.33 1.33
CA ARG A 576 -22.90 -14.50 2.13
C ARG A 576 -23.99 -15.57 2.15
N ALA A 577 -25.23 -15.20 1.80
CA ALA A 577 -26.37 -16.11 1.65
C ALA A 577 -26.82 -16.22 0.19
N GLY A 578 -27.54 -17.30 -0.16
CA GLY A 578 -28.11 -17.52 -1.50
C GLY A 578 -27.05 -17.81 -2.57
N ARG A 579 -26.08 -18.67 -2.28
CA ARG A 579 -24.98 -19.06 -3.19
C ARG A 579 -25.38 -20.27 -4.02
N GLN A 580 -24.93 -20.32 -5.27
CA GLN A 580 -25.16 -21.46 -6.20
C GLN A 580 -26.63 -21.93 -6.27
N GLY A 581 -27.59 -21.01 -6.16
CA GLY A 581 -29.02 -21.31 -6.19
C GLY A 581 -29.58 -21.80 -4.85
N ASP A 582 -28.84 -21.72 -3.75
CA ASP A 582 -29.36 -22.04 -2.41
C ASP A 582 -30.38 -20.98 -1.96
N PRO A 583 -31.37 -21.35 -1.14
CA PRO A 583 -32.26 -20.41 -0.51
C PRO A 583 -31.48 -19.56 0.52
N GLY A 584 -32.01 -18.40 0.81
CA GLY A 584 -31.46 -17.49 1.81
C GLY A 584 -32.30 -16.24 1.91
N SER A 585 -32.04 -15.43 2.94
CA SER A 585 -32.70 -14.13 3.07
C SER A 585 -31.78 -13.09 3.72
N SER A 586 -32.08 -11.82 3.50
CA SER A 586 -31.39 -10.74 4.15
C SER A 586 -32.32 -9.63 4.59
N ARG A 587 -32.02 -8.96 5.70
CA ARG A 587 -32.72 -7.78 6.16
C ARG A 587 -31.78 -6.83 6.90
N PHE A 588 -31.93 -5.52 6.68
CA PHE A 588 -31.21 -4.49 7.42
C PHE A 588 -32.14 -3.82 8.43
N TYR A 589 -31.61 -3.59 9.62
CA TYR A 589 -32.23 -2.90 10.73
C TYR A 589 -31.50 -1.60 10.99
N LEU A 590 -32.18 -0.48 10.91
CA LEU A 590 -31.62 0.86 10.97
C LEU A 590 -32.24 1.65 12.10
N SER A 591 -31.50 2.58 12.66
CA SER A 591 -32.05 3.58 13.59
C SER A 591 -31.67 5.00 13.13
N MET A 592 -32.44 5.98 13.60
CA MET A 592 -32.12 7.39 13.36
C MET A 592 -30.87 7.83 14.11
N ASP A 593 -30.37 7.01 15.04
CA ASP A 593 -29.14 7.26 15.81
C ASP A 593 -27.90 6.66 15.16
N ASP A 594 -28.04 5.90 14.05
CA ASP A 594 -26.91 5.34 13.31
C ASP A 594 -26.06 6.44 12.65
N ASN A 595 -24.76 6.24 12.53
CA ASN A 595 -23.82 7.25 12.04
C ASN A 595 -24.19 7.77 10.64
N LEU A 596 -24.54 6.90 9.71
CA LEU A 596 -24.97 7.28 8.37
C LEU A 596 -26.24 8.14 8.41
N MET A 597 -27.18 7.81 9.30
CA MET A 597 -28.44 8.54 9.46
C MET A 597 -28.21 9.92 10.10
N LYS A 598 -27.27 10.05 11.05
CA LYS A 598 -26.88 11.35 11.64
C LYS A 598 -26.25 12.29 10.61
N LEU A 599 -25.42 11.76 9.71
CA LEU A 599 -24.78 12.57 8.66
C LEU A 599 -25.78 13.18 7.65
N PHE A 600 -26.86 12.47 7.34
CA PHE A 600 -27.81 12.85 6.29
C PHE A 600 -29.27 12.92 6.75
N GLY A 601 -29.62 12.31 7.88
CA GLY A 601 -30.92 12.33 8.50
C GLY A 601 -31.02 13.47 9.49
N SER A 602 -31.40 14.64 9.03
CA SER A 602 -31.55 15.78 9.91
C SER A 602 -32.60 15.49 10.99
N GLU A 603 -32.59 16.25 12.10
CA GLU A 603 -33.66 16.30 13.10
C GLU A 603 -35.04 16.53 12.48
N LYS A 604 -35.05 17.17 11.27
CA LYS A 604 -36.24 17.35 10.44
C LYS A 604 -36.90 16.03 10.02
N LEU A 605 -36.10 15.01 9.67
CA LEU A 605 -36.62 13.69 9.30
C LEU A 605 -37.14 12.97 10.53
N LYS A 606 -36.44 13.06 11.67
CA LYS A 606 -36.88 12.52 12.97
C LYS A 606 -38.21 13.17 13.44
N ALA A 607 -38.32 14.48 13.30
CA ALA A 607 -39.56 15.22 13.60
C ALA A 607 -40.69 14.89 12.60
N PHE A 608 -40.36 14.67 11.31
CA PHE A 608 -41.36 14.24 10.33
C PHE A 608 -41.90 12.85 10.61
N MET A 609 -41.04 11.89 10.99
CA MET A 609 -41.43 10.55 11.34
C MET A 609 -42.34 10.53 12.60
N LYS A 610 -42.00 11.32 13.63
CA LYS A 610 -42.88 11.51 14.82
C LYS A 610 -44.24 12.13 14.46
N LYS A 611 -44.25 13.09 13.51
CA LYS A 611 -45.50 13.69 12.99
C LYS A 611 -46.36 12.71 12.20
N MET A 612 -45.76 11.69 11.57
CA MET A 612 -46.50 10.62 10.87
C MET A 612 -47.11 9.57 11.82
N GLY A 613 -47.00 9.76 13.10
CA GLY A 613 -47.64 8.88 14.09
C GLY A 613 -46.85 7.64 14.42
N MET A 614 -45.55 7.67 14.27
CA MET A 614 -44.68 6.58 14.74
C MET A 614 -44.55 6.66 16.25
N ASP A 615 -45.11 5.64 16.92
CA ASP A 615 -44.89 5.41 18.34
C ASP A 615 -43.52 4.69 18.53
N ASP A 616 -42.92 4.89 19.70
CA ASP A 616 -41.70 4.21 20.10
C ASP A 616 -41.85 2.68 19.94
N GLY A 617 -40.94 2.05 19.23
CA GLY A 617 -40.89 0.59 19.00
C GLY A 617 -41.55 0.09 17.70
N GLN A 618 -42.25 0.93 16.92
CA GLN A 618 -42.79 0.50 15.61
C GLN A 618 -41.79 0.72 14.48
N PRO A 619 -41.60 -0.29 13.60
CA PRO A 619 -40.71 -0.14 12.42
C PRO A 619 -41.40 0.65 11.31
N LEU A 620 -40.67 1.49 10.63
CA LEU A 620 -41.07 2.11 9.38
C LEU A 620 -40.49 1.34 8.20
N GLU A 621 -41.36 0.83 7.33
CA GLU A 621 -40.98 0.24 6.06
C GLU A 621 -41.51 1.13 4.92
N HIS A 622 -40.60 1.96 4.30
CA HIS A 622 -41.03 2.85 3.23
C HIS A 622 -39.95 2.98 2.15
N LYS A 623 -40.33 2.70 0.93
CA LYS A 623 -39.43 2.76 -0.26
C LYS A 623 -38.75 4.11 -0.49
N PHE A 624 -39.38 5.21 -0.06
CA PHE A 624 -38.79 6.55 -0.18
C PHE A 624 -37.56 6.72 0.74
N ILE A 625 -37.63 6.20 1.96
CA ILE A 625 -36.51 6.34 2.92
C ILE A 625 -35.35 5.44 2.49
N THR A 626 -35.62 4.22 2.05
CA THR A 626 -34.57 3.35 1.47
C THR A 626 -33.82 4.05 0.32
N ARG A 627 -34.53 4.75 -0.58
CA ARG A 627 -33.92 5.55 -1.64
C ARG A 627 -33.12 6.75 -1.11
N ALA A 628 -33.59 7.39 -0.05
CA ALA A 628 -32.87 8.49 0.56
C ALA A 628 -31.54 8.00 1.18
N ILE A 629 -31.54 6.83 1.85
CA ILE A 629 -30.34 6.19 2.40
C ILE A 629 -29.35 5.82 1.26
N GLU A 630 -29.83 5.21 0.19
CA GLU A 630 -28.98 4.92 -0.99
C GLU A 630 -28.37 6.19 -1.59
N SER A 631 -29.13 7.28 -1.62
CA SER A 631 -28.62 8.57 -2.09
C SER A 631 -27.55 9.14 -1.16
N ALA A 632 -27.73 8.96 0.17
CA ALA A 632 -26.73 9.32 1.16
C ALA A 632 -25.43 8.52 0.99
N GLN A 633 -25.53 7.20 0.85
CA GLN A 633 -24.39 6.33 0.58
C GLN A 633 -23.63 6.76 -0.69
N ARG A 634 -24.33 7.06 -1.78
CA ARG A 634 -23.70 7.57 -3.01
C ARG A 634 -22.91 8.85 -2.78
N LYS A 635 -23.39 9.77 -1.95
CA LYS A 635 -22.65 11.00 -1.62
C LYS A 635 -21.36 10.71 -0.85
N VAL A 636 -21.41 9.77 0.10
CA VAL A 636 -20.22 9.31 0.84
C VAL A 636 -19.24 8.62 -0.10
N GLU A 637 -19.73 7.71 -0.97
CA GLU A 637 -18.92 7.05 -1.99
C GLU A 637 -18.22 8.06 -2.90
N THR A 638 -18.94 9.08 -3.40
CA THR A 638 -18.37 10.15 -4.24
C THR A 638 -17.30 10.94 -3.47
N ARG A 639 -17.55 11.33 -2.23
CA ARG A 639 -16.57 12.05 -1.40
C ARG A 639 -15.30 11.21 -1.19
N ASN A 640 -15.45 9.92 -0.89
CA ASN A 640 -14.31 9.01 -0.71
C ASN A 640 -13.52 8.84 -2.02
N PHE A 641 -14.21 8.77 -3.16
CA PHE A 641 -13.58 8.78 -4.48
C PHE A 641 -12.77 10.05 -4.72
N ASP A 642 -13.35 11.23 -4.44
CA ASP A 642 -12.67 12.52 -4.61
C ASP A 642 -11.40 12.61 -3.75
N ILE A 643 -11.44 12.10 -2.52
CA ILE A 643 -10.27 12.02 -1.64
C ILE A 643 -9.18 11.14 -2.27
N ARG A 644 -9.53 9.90 -2.69
CA ARG A 644 -8.55 8.98 -3.34
C ARG A 644 -7.99 9.57 -4.63
N LYS A 645 -8.84 10.20 -5.44
CA LYS A 645 -8.42 10.87 -6.67
C LYS A 645 -7.46 12.02 -6.39
N SER A 646 -7.75 12.83 -5.36
CA SER A 646 -6.87 13.93 -4.97
C SER A 646 -5.50 13.41 -4.50
N LEU A 647 -5.46 12.35 -3.69
CA LEU A 647 -4.21 11.72 -3.27
C LEU A 647 -3.39 11.23 -4.47
N LEU A 648 -4.06 10.57 -5.42
CA LEU A 648 -3.40 10.09 -6.64
C LEU A 648 -2.85 11.23 -7.49
N GLU A 649 -3.58 12.32 -7.67
CA GLU A 649 -3.14 13.47 -8.47
C GLU A 649 -1.87 14.13 -7.92
N TYR A 650 -1.67 14.12 -6.60
CA TYR A 650 -0.41 14.54 -5.97
C TYR A 650 0.69 13.50 -6.14
N ASP A 651 0.38 12.22 -5.93
CA ASP A 651 1.38 11.14 -6.06
C ASP A 651 1.79 10.90 -7.53
N ASP A 652 0.94 11.18 -8.51
CA ASP A 652 1.30 11.06 -9.93
C ASP A 652 2.51 11.92 -10.28
N VAL A 653 2.65 13.11 -9.68
CA VAL A 653 3.81 13.98 -9.88
C VAL A 653 5.08 13.34 -9.32
N ALA A 654 5.01 12.84 -8.08
CA ALA A 654 6.13 12.12 -7.47
C ALA A 654 6.45 10.83 -8.23
N ASN A 655 5.43 10.17 -8.80
CA ASN A 655 5.57 8.93 -9.53
C ASN A 655 6.33 9.09 -10.86
N GLU A 656 6.09 10.17 -11.60
CA GLU A 656 6.85 10.47 -12.81
C GLU A 656 8.33 10.69 -12.49
N GLN A 657 8.63 11.41 -11.42
CA GLN A 657 10.01 11.62 -10.95
C GLN A 657 10.65 10.31 -10.44
N ARG A 658 9.88 9.51 -9.70
CA ARG A 658 10.31 8.20 -9.19
C ARG A 658 10.71 7.26 -10.32
N LYS A 659 9.95 7.21 -11.41
CA LYS A 659 10.28 6.40 -12.59
C LYS A 659 11.67 6.76 -13.13
N VAL A 660 11.93 8.03 -13.34
CA VAL A 660 13.24 8.50 -13.83
C VAL A 660 14.37 8.06 -12.91
N ILE A 661 14.24 8.31 -11.61
CA ILE A 661 15.27 7.96 -10.62
C ILE A 661 15.48 6.44 -10.52
N TYR A 662 14.41 5.65 -10.54
CA TYR A 662 14.52 4.20 -10.42
C TYR A 662 15.03 3.56 -11.72
N GLU A 663 14.72 4.10 -12.89
CA GLU A 663 15.26 3.67 -14.17
C GLU A 663 16.77 3.92 -14.22
N GLU A 664 17.24 5.11 -13.89
CA GLU A 664 18.67 5.45 -13.78
C GLU A 664 19.39 4.54 -12.78
N ARG A 665 18.80 4.36 -11.61
CA ARG A 665 19.34 3.49 -10.56
C ARG A 665 19.47 2.03 -11.02
N ASN A 666 18.47 1.52 -11.74
CA ASN A 666 18.47 0.16 -12.27
C ASN A 666 19.54 -0.01 -13.37
N ALA A 667 19.67 0.96 -14.27
CA ALA A 667 20.71 0.97 -15.29
C ALA A 667 22.13 0.91 -14.68
N LEU A 668 22.35 1.67 -13.60
CA LEU A 668 23.58 1.60 -12.83
C LEU A 668 23.83 0.20 -12.24
N LEU A 669 22.81 -0.43 -11.65
CA LEU A 669 22.93 -1.77 -11.07
C LEU A 669 23.18 -2.85 -12.13
N GLU A 670 22.58 -2.74 -13.31
CA GLU A 670 22.74 -3.69 -14.42
C GLU A 670 24.11 -3.67 -15.08
N GLY A 671 25.00 -2.80 -14.65
CA GLY A 671 26.39 -2.80 -15.07
C GLY A 671 26.69 -1.88 -16.25
N GLN A 672 25.81 -0.96 -16.57
CA GLN A 672 26.06 0.06 -17.59
C GLN A 672 27.33 0.84 -17.25
N ASP A 673 28.23 0.99 -18.24
CA ASP A 673 29.38 1.86 -18.11
C ASP A 673 28.94 3.32 -18.16
N ILE A 674 29.21 4.06 -17.09
CA ILE A 674 28.79 5.45 -16.92
C ILE A 674 29.93 6.45 -17.06
N SER A 675 31.12 6.00 -17.41
CA SER A 675 32.31 6.87 -17.50
C SER A 675 32.14 8.04 -18.48
N GLU A 676 31.45 7.82 -19.60
CA GLU A 676 31.10 8.90 -20.53
C GLU A 676 30.08 9.86 -19.92
N THR A 677 29.09 9.33 -19.18
CA THR A 677 28.09 10.14 -18.45
C THR A 677 28.76 11.00 -17.38
N ILE A 678 29.68 10.43 -16.60
CA ILE A 678 30.47 11.17 -15.61
C ILE A 678 31.29 12.27 -16.26
N HIS A 679 31.90 11.99 -17.41
CA HIS A 679 32.66 12.97 -18.14
C HIS A 679 31.81 14.19 -18.58
N ASN A 680 30.63 13.93 -19.12
CA ASN A 680 29.68 14.97 -19.50
C ASN A 680 29.18 15.78 -18.30
N ILE A 681 28.87 15.08 -17.20
CA ILE A 681 28.44 15.74 -15.92
C ILE A 681 29.58 16.62 -15.39
N PHE A 682 30.83 16.18 -15.50
CA PHE A 682 31.99 16.92 -15.06
C PHE A 682 32.16 18.24 -15.84
N GLU A 683 31.99 18.21 -17.16
CA GLU A 683 32.02 19.41 -18.00
C GLU A 683 30.88 20.36 -17.64
N ASP A 684 29.64 19.87 -17.54
CA ASP A 684 28.47 20.65 -17.17
C ASP A 684 28.66 21.36 -15.81
N VAL A 685 29.17 20.63 -14.82
CA VAL A 685 29.38 21.16 -13.45
C VAL A 685 30.46 22.24 -13.43
N LEU A 686 31.56 22.03 -14.09
CA LEU A 686 32.64 23.04 -14.17
C LEU A 686 32.18 24.26 -14.95
N ASP A 687 31.45 24.08 -16.06
CA ASP A 687 30.89 25.18 -16.84
C ASP A 687 29.91 26.05 -16.02
N ASN A 688 29.05 25.40 -15.26
CA ASN A 688 28.14 26.08 -14.33
C ASN A 688 28.91 26.81 -13.20
N ALA A 689 29.93 26.17 -12.63
CA ALA A 689 30.73 26.79 -11.57
C ALA A 689 31.53 28.01 -12.09
N ILE A 690 32.01 27.95 -13.33
CA ILE A 690 32.67 29.10 -13.98
C ILE A 690 31.65 30.22 -14.21
N SER A 691 30.44 29.88 -14.68
CA SER A 691 29.38 30.84 -15.02
C SER A 691 28.88 31.67 -13.84
N GLU A 692 29.02 31.17 -12.61
CA GLU A 692 28.69 31.94 -11.38
C GLU A 692 29.61 33.15 -11.18
N PHE A 693 30.89 33.08 -11.65
CA PHE A 693 31.91 34.11 -11.42
C PHE A 693 32.35 34.82 -12.69
N VAL A 694 32.17 34.17 -13.85
CA VAL A 694 32.53 34.63 -15.19
C VAL A 694 31.31 34.48 -16.07
N GLN A 695 30.59 35.59 -16.30
CA GLN A 695 29.41 35.57 -17.16
C GLN A 695 29.77 35.29 -18.61
N PRO A 696 28.94 34.55 -19.38
CA PRO A 696 29.15 34.31 -20.79
C PRO A 696 29.31 35.65 -21.58
N ASN A 697 30.28 35.69 -22.48
CA ASN A 697 30.61 36.85 -23.30
C ASN A 697 30.99 38.13 -22.51
N SER A 698 31.48 37.98 -21.28
CA SER A 698 31.93 39.10 -20.42
C SER A 698 33.45 39.40 -20.65
N LEU A 699 33.83 40.61 -20.24
CA LEU A 699 35.24 41.04 -20.32
C LEU A 699 35.99 40.67 -19.02
N PRO A 700 37.32 40.41 -19.08
CA PRO A 700 38.13 39.98 -17.92
C PRO A 700 38.04 40.94 -16.71
N GLU A 701 37.81 42.24 -16.92
CA GLU A 701 37.69 43.21 -15.84
C GLU A 701 36.44 43.00 -14.94
N THR A 702 35.44 42.31 -15.45
CA THR A 702 34.21 42.01 -14.73
C THR A 702 34.22 40.66 -13.99
N TRP A 703 35.25 39.89 -14.15
CA TRP A 703 35.33 38.54 -13.60
C TRP A 703 35.70 38.55 -12.11
N ASN A 704 35.02 37.75 -11.32
CA ASN A 704 35.38 37.52 -9.93
C ASN A 704 36.36 36.32 -9.85
N VAL A 705 37.61 36.59 -10.23
CA VAL A 705 38.66 35.58 -10.33
C VAL A 705 38.96 34.93 -8.99
N GLU A 706 39.05 35.74 -7.90
CA GLU A 706 39.33 35.21 -6.57
C GLU A 706 38.22 34.25 -6.07
N GLY A 707 36.98 34.61 -6.29
CA GLY A 707 35.82 33.74 -6.00
C GLY A 707 35.88 32.41 -6.78
N LEU A 708 36.21 32.46 -8.07
CA LEU A 708 36.33 31.30 -8.92
C LEU A 708 37.46 30.37 -8.45
N GLU A 709 38.69 30.92 -8.21
CA GLU A 709 39.82 30.13 -7.71
C GLU A 709 39.51 29.46 -6.37
N LYS A 710 38.86 30.17 -5.43
CA LYS A 710 38.41 29.62 -4.15
C LYS A 710 37.40 28.51 -4.30
N LYS A 711 36.40 28.65 -5.18
CA LYS A 711 35.40 27.62 -5.43
C LYS A 711 36.00 26.36 -6.07
N LEU A 712 36.83 26.55 -7.11
CA LEU A 712 37.47 25.42 -7.79
C LEU A 712 38.38 24.63 -6.84
N ALA A 713 39.19 25.31 -6.05
CA ALA A 713 40.07 24.67 -5.06
C ALA A 713 39.27 24.06 -3.88
N GLY A 714 38.29 24.78 -3.33
CA GLY A 714 37.54 24.39 -2.14
C GLY A 714 36.51 23.28 -2.40
N VAL A 715 35.81 23.30 -3.51
CA VAL A 715 34.73 22.33 -3.85
C VAL A 715 35.25 21.15 -4.65
N TYR A 716 36.05 21.41 -5.71
CA TYR A 716 36.47 20.37 -6.67
C TYR A 716 37.94 19.97 -6.53
N ASN A 717 38.68 20.57 -5.59
CA ASN A 717 40.11 20.31 -5.40
C ASN A 717 40.95 20.58 -6.70
N ILE A 718 40.48 21.53 -7.52
CA ILE A 718 41.13 21.93 -8.77
C ILE A 718 41.86 23.26 -8.50
N GLN A 719 43.21 23.26 -8.51
CA GLN A 719 44.00 24.47 -8.34
C GLN A 719 44.26 25.08 -9.75
N ALA A 720 43.33 25.91 -10.21
CA ALA A 720 43.45 26.64 -11.45
C ALA A 720 44.04 28.03 -11.18
N PRO A 721 45.26 28.35 -11.67
CA PRO A 721 45.88 29.66 -11.43
C PRO A 721 45.38 30.71 -12.42
N VAL A 722 44.08 31.03 -12.38
CA VAL A 722 43.41 31.95 -13.29
C VAL A 722 44.03 33.34 -13.26
N SER A 723 44.38 33.81 -12.05
CA SER A 723 45.05 35.09 -11.83
C SER A 723 46.43 35.17 -12.53
N GLN A 724 47.12 34.03 -12.68
CA GLN A 724 48.41 33.95 -13.38
C GLN A 724 48.14 33.90 -14.88
N TRP A 725 47.19 33.12 -15.38
CA TRP A 725 46.86 33.02 -16.83
C TRP A 725 46.43 34.37 -17.42
N LEU A 726 45.76 35.20 -16.65
CA LEU A 726 45.39 36.56 -17.06
C LEU A 726 46.59 37.51 -17.16
N LYS A 727 47.66 37.26 -16.37
CA LYS A 727 48.92 38.04 -16.50
C LYS A 727 49.77 37.60 -17.64
N GLU A 728 49.67 36.35 -18.05
CA GLU A 728 50.43 35.75 -19.18
C GLU A 728 49.78 36.05 -20.54
N ASP A 729 48.44 36.16 -20.61
CA ASP A 729 47.70 36.47 -21.84
C ASP A 729 46.62 37.54 -21.60
N ASP A 730 46.97 38.79 -21.88
CA ASP A 730 46.09 39.96 -21.75
C ASP A 730 44.83 39.90 -22.71
N LYS A 731 44.81 38.94 -23.63
CA LYS A 731 43.72 38.69 -24.57
C LYS A 731 42.94 37.41 -24.29
N LEU A 732 43.05 36.87 -23.10
CA LEU A 732 42.34 35.69 -22.70
C LEU A 732 40.83 35.97 -22.69
N VAL A 733 40.11 35.35 -23.63
CA VAL A 733 38.63 35.44 -23.71
C VAL A 733 37.98 34.36 -22.85
N GLU A 734 36.77 34.63 -22.45
CA GLU A 734 35.96 33.77 -21.55
C GLU A 734 35.89 32.30 -22.04
N THR A 735 35.66 32.07 -23.32
CA THR A 735 35.60 30.72 -23.88
C THR A 735 36.93 29.94 -23.73
N LYS A 736 38.08 30.60 -24.00
CA LYS A 736 39.37 29.97 -23.79
C LYS A 736 39.71 29.72 -22.32
N LEU A 737 39.21 30.57 -21.42
CA LEU A 737 39.35 30.35 -19.97
C LEU A 737 38.58 29.09 -19.57
N ARG A 738 37.33 28.93 -20.02
CA ARG A 738 36.51 27.75 -19.78
C ARG A 738 37.20 26.49 -20.26
N ASP A 739 37.63 26.47 -21.56
CA ASP A 739 38.33 25.34 -22.14
C ASP A 739 39.58 24.95 -21.33
N LYS A 740 40.36 25.93 -20.85
CA LYS A 740 41.55 25.70 -20.02
C LYS A 740 41.20 25.08 -18.67
N ILE A 741 40.18 25.58 -18.01
CA ILE A 741 39.78 25.06 -16.68
C ILE A 741 39.22 23.64 -16.82
N ILE A 742 38.36 23.39 -17.84
CA ILE A 742 37.77 22.07 -18.10
C ILE A 742 38.88 21.09 -18.46
N ALA A 743 39.81 21.45 -19.34
CA ALA A 743 40.93 20.61 -19.72
C ALA A 743 41.83 20.26 -18.51
N LEU A 744 42.15 21.23 -17.65
CA LEU A 744 42.91 21.00 -16.43
C LEU A 744 42.17 20.05 -15.49
N GLY A 745 40.83 20.22 -15.34
CA GLY A 745 39.99 19.34 -14.55
C GLY A 745 40.01 17.90 -15.04
N HIS A 746 39.89 17.70 -16.35
CA HIS A 746 40.01 16.37 -17.00
C HIS A 746 41.37 15.74 -16.82
N GLU A 747 42.44 16.51 -16.96
CA GLU A 747 43.82 16.03 -16.76
C GLU A 747 44.03 15.54 -15.32
N LEU A 748 43.61 16.31 -14.34
CA LEU A 748 43.69 15.93 -12.93
C LEU A 748 42.85 14.71 -12.60
N TYR A 749 41.62 14.63 -13.17
CA TYR A 749 40.75 13.48 -12.99
C TYR A 749 41.33 12.23 -13.62
N LYS A 750 41.84 12.32 -14.85
CA LYS A 750 42.50 11.21 -15.56
C LYS A 750 43.73 10.72 -14.81
N ALA A 751 44.61 11.61 -14.31
CA ALA A 751 45.76 11.22 -13.51
C ALA A 751 45.34 10.42 -12.26
N LYS A 752 44.20 10.73 -11.70
CA LYS A 752 43.61 10.00 -10.55
C LYS A 752 43.09 8.62 -11.00
N CYS A 753 42.38 8.53 -12.11
CA CYS A 753 41.91 7.28 -12.71
C CYS A 753 43.08 6.32 -13.00
N ASP A 754 44.19 6.83 -13.51
CA ASP A 754 45.39 6.04 -13.80
C ASP A 754 46.02 5.40 -12.53
N VAL A 755 45.88 6.06 -11.38
CA VAL A 755 46.34 5.53 -10.08
C VAL A 755 45.41 4.46 -9.55
N ILE A 756 44.09 4.62 -9.74
CA ILE A 756 43.04 3.71 -9.21
C ILE A 756 42.94 2.44 -10.05
N GLY A 757 43.19 2.55 -11.36
CA GLY A 757 42.93 1.54 -12.35
C GLY A 757 41.50 1.54 -12.86
N GLU A 758 41.31 1.27 -14.14
CA GLU A 758 40.07 1.46 -14.88
C GLU A 758 38.86 0.73 -14.27
N GLU A 759 39.04 -0.54 -13.88
CA GLU A 759 37.96 -1.36 -13.30
C GLU A 759 37.49 -0.82 -11.96
N ASN A 760 38.40 -0.48 -11.06
CA ASN A 760 38.10 0.08 -9.76
C ASN A 760 37.48 1.48 -9.88
N GLN A 761 37.90 2.27 -10.86
CA GLN A 761 37.34 3.59 -11.10
C GLN A 761 35.87 3.50 -11.55
N LYS A 762 35.54 2.62 -12.48
CA LYS A 762 34.16 2.37 -12.91
C LYS A 762 33.27 1.94 -11.76
N GLN A 763 33.75 1.08 -10.87
CA GLN A 763 33.05 0.69 -9.65
C GLN A 763 32.85 1.85 -8.68
N LEU A 764 33.89 2.68 -8.50
CA LEU A 764 33.83 3.86 -7.63
C LEU A 764 32.82 4.89 -8.14
N GLU A 765 32.85 5.22 -9.45
CA GLU A 765 31.92 6.12 -10.10
C GLU A 765 30.47 5.68 -9.88
N LYS A 766 30.21 4.40 -10.11
CA LYS A 766 28.92 3.77 -9.91
C LYS A 766 28.45 3.83 -8.47
N GLN A 767 29.33 3.51 -7.52
CA GLN A 767 29.01 3.52 -6.10
C GLN A 767 28.72 4.95 -5.60
N VAL A 768 29.51 5.93 -6.01
CA VAL A 768 29.30 7.34 -5.65
C VAL A 768 27.98 7.84 -6.24
N MET A 769 27.71 7.53 -7.52
CA MET A 769 26.46 7.93 -8.16
C MET A 769 25.24 7.34 -7.43
N LEU A 770 25.23 6.04 -7.14
CA LEU A 770 24.15 5.38 -6.40
C LEU A 770 23.94 5.99 -5.02
N GLN A 771 25.02 6.26 -4.29
CA GLN A 771 24.94 6.84 -2.95
C GLN A 771 24.37 8.26 -2.97
N CYS A 772 24.81 9.09 -3.93
CA CYS A 772 24.28 10.45 -4.09
C CYS A 772 22.81 10.44 -4.52
N ILE A 773 22.41 9.56 -5.46
CA ILE A 773 21.01 9.40 -5.87
C ILE A 773 20.14 9.03 -4.66
N ASP A 774 20.54 8.02 -3.90
CA ASP A 774 19.77 7.54 -2.77
C ASP A 774 19.59 8.61 -1.67
N GLN A 775 20.65 9.36 -1.38
CA GLN A 775 20.60 10.43 -0.39
C GLN A 775 19.71 11.57 -0.83
N LEU A 776 19.94 12.11 -2.01
CA LEU A 776 19.19 13.27 -2.52
C LEU A 776 17.74 12.94 -2.84
N TRP A 777 17.45 11.70 -3.26
CA TRP A 777 16.08 11.24 -3.46
C TRP A 777 15.29 11.20 -2.15
N LYS A 778 15.89 10.75 -1.05
CA LYS A 778 15.24 10.77 0.27
C LYS A 778 14.95 12.20 0.73
N GLU A 779 15.91 13.11 0.55
CA GLU A 779 15.72 14.53 0.88
C GLU A 779 14.63 15.17 0.03
N HIS A 780 14.58 14.81 -1.27
CA HIS A 780 13.56 15.28 -2.18
C HIS A 780 12.16 14.79 -1.81
N LEU A 781 11.99 13.50 -1.45
CA LEU A 781 10.71 12.98 -0.98
C LEU A 781 10.22 13.71 0.28
N ALA A 782 11.10 13.98 1.24
CA ALA A 782 10.76 14.75 2.43
C ALA A 782 10.31 16.19 2.07
N ALA A 783 11.04 16.86 1.17
CA ALA A 783 10.67 18.20 0.70
C ALA A 783 9.31 18.21 -0.03
N MET A 784 9.03 17.17 -0.82
CA MET A 784 7.74 17.01 -1.49
C MET A 784 6.59 16.78 -0.50
N ASP A 785 6.81 16.01 0.56
CA ASP A 785 5.81 15.79 1.61
C ASP A 785 5.51 17.09 2.36
N TYR A 786 6.53 17.86 2.75
CA TYR A 786 6.35 19.17 3.40
C TYR A 786 5.63 20.17 2.49
N MET A 787 6.00 20.21 1.21
CA MET A 787 5.32 21.07 0.23
C MET A 787 3.84 20.71 0.08
N ARG A 788 3.50 19.41 0.05
CA ARG A 788 2.11 18.95 -0.04
C ARG A 788 1.25 19.41 1.13
N GLN A 789 1.80 19.43 2.34
CA GLN A 789 1.10 19.93 3.54
C GLN A 789 0.81 21.44 3.45
N GLY A 790 1.78 22.22 2.95
CA GLY A 790 1.67 23.68 2.87
C GLY A 790 0.93 24.22 1.65
N ILE A 791 0.85 23.44 0.56
CA ILE A 791 0.36 23.95 -0.74
C ILE A 791 -1.13 24.35 -0.73
N GLY A 792 -1.92 23.78 0.19
CA GLY A 792 -3.33 24.13 0.37
C GLY A 792 -3.55 25.62 0.67
N LEU A 793 -2.59 26.26 1.32
CA LEU A 793 -2.62 27.70 1.63
C LEU A 793 -2.57 28.59 0.39
N GLN A 794 -2.05 28.10 -0.74
CA GLN A 794 -2.04 28.80 -2.01
C GLN A 794 -3.46 29.04 -2.57
N GLY A 795 -4.47 28.31 -2.09
CA GLY A 795 -5.86 28.53 -2.40
C GLY A 795 -6.36 29.92 -1.94
N TYR A 796 -5.86 30.44 -0.83
CA TYR A 796 -6.17 31.79 -0.34
C TYR A 796 -5.64 32.87 -1.28
N ALA A 797 -4.53 32.62 -1.97
CA ALA A 797 -3.97 33.49 -3.01
C ALA A 797 -4.64 33.30 -4.40
N GLN A 798 -5.83 32.68 -4.46
CA GLN A 798 -6.57 32.38 -5.70
C GLN A 798 -5.81 31.53 -6.73
N LYS A 799 -4.73 30.88 -6.34
CA LYS A 799 -3.99 29.94 -7.18
C LYS A 799 -4.57 28.54 -7.05
N ASN A 800 -4.50 27.75 -8.13
CA ASN A 800 -4.89 26.35 -8.06
C ASN A 800 -3.77 25.55 -7.34
N PRO A 801 -4.01 24.98 -6.14
CA PRO A 801 -2.98 24.29 -5.37
C PRO A 801 -2.31 23.13 -6.12
N LYS A 802 -3.07 22.40 -6.94
CA LYS A 802 -2.54 21.27 -7.73
C LYS A 802 -1.58 21.71 -8.83
N ASN A 803 -1.90 22.79 -9.52
CA ASN A 803 -1.01 23.34 -10.56
C ASN A 803 0.25 23.93 -9.95
N GLU A 804 0.11 24.64 -8.84
CA GLU A 804 1.24 25.20 -8.11
C GLU A 804 2.16 24.10 -7.57
N TYR A 805 1.57 23.02 -7.05
CA TYR A 805 2.33 21.82 -6.62
C TYR A 805 3.15 21.23 -7.76
N LYS A 806 2.57 21.06 -8.96
CA LYS A 806 3.30 20.56 -10.13
C LYS A 806 4.49 21.44 -10.50
N ILE A 807 4.29 22.75 -10.54
CA ILE A 807 5.34 23.72 -10.91
C ILE A 807 6.46 23.71 -9.87
N GLN A 808 6.12 23.74 -8.59
CA GLN A 808 7.12 23.76 -7.52
C GLN A 808 7.86 22.42 -7.41
N SER A 809 7.16 21.29 -7.59
CA SER A 809 7.76 19.95 -7.62
C SER A 809 8.78 19.81 -8.75
N PHE A 810 8.47 20.33 -9.93
CA PHE A 810 9.40 20.31 -11.06
C PHE A 810 10.68 21.10 -10.74
N LYS A 811 10.54 22.28 -10.16
CA LYS A 811 11.70 23.09 -9.76
C LYS A 811 12.56 22.41 -8.68
N LEU A 812 11.91 21.76 -7.71
CA LEU A 812 12.61 20.98 -6.67
C LEU A 812 13.37 19.82 -7.29
N PHE A 813 12.77 19.12 -8.24
CA PHE A 813 13.39 18.00 -8.92
C PHE A 813 14.59 18.44 -9.79
N GLU A 814 14.44 19.51 -10.54
CA GLU A 814 15.53 20.11 -11.33
C GLU A 814 16.70 20.53 -10.42
N LYS A 815 16.39 21.17 -9.28
CA LYS A 815 17.40 21.51 -8.28
C LYS A 815 18.10 20.27 -7.72
N MET A 816 17.35 19.22 -7.40
CA MET A 816 17.91 17.95 -6.92
C MET A 816 18.87 17.35 -7.95
N LEU A 817 18.49 17.30 -9.25
CA LEU A 817 19.35 16.79 -10.32
C LEU A 817 20.63 17.62 -10.49
N ASN A 818 20.55 18.94 -10.40
CA ASN A 818 21.73 19.81 -10.46
C ASN A 818 22.63 19.58 -9.24
N THR A 819 22.05 19.45 -8.04
CA THR A 819 22.78 19.13 -6.81
C THR A 819 23.44 17.74 -6.90
N LEU A 820 22.76 16.76 -7.53
CA LEU A 820 23.31 15.42 -7.77
C LEU A 820 24.57 15.50 -8.61
N LYS A 821 24.53 16.21 -9.74
CA LYS A 821 25.69 16.42 -10.61
C LYS A 821 26.87 17.04 -9.83
N ASP A 822 26.60 18.10 -9.10
CA ASP A 822 27.60 18.83 -8.32
C ASP A 822 28.22 17.95 -7.22
N GLN A 823 27.42 17.24 -6.44
CA GLN A 823 27.92 16.35 -5.39
C GLN A 823 28.76 15.20 -5.93
N VAL A 824 28.32 14.56 -7.02
CA VAL A 824 29.06 13.45 -7.64
C VAL A 824 30.46 13.94 -8.07
N VAL A 825 30.54 15.05 -8.78
CA VAL A 825 31.82 15.62 -9.23
C VAL A 825 32.68 16.03 -8.03
N SER A 826 32.11 16.72 -7.05
CA SER A 826 32.82 17.14 -5.84
C SER A 826 33.41 15.96 -5.07
N ILE A 827 32.64 14.88 -4.87
CA ILE A 827 33.10 13.67 -4.20
C ILE A 827 34.20 12.99 -5.01
N LEU A 828 33.98 12.75 -6.29
CA LEU A 828 34.97 12.10 -7.17
C LEU A 828 36.28 12.90 -7.26
N CYS A 829 36.22 14.22 -7.25
CA CYS A 829 37.43 15.08 -7.23
C CYS A 829 38.16 15.05 -5.89
N ARG A 830 37.45 14.92 -4.78
CA ARG A 830 38.02 14.99 -3.42
C ARG A 830 38.50 13.65 -2.86
N ILE A 831 37.97 12.53 -3.31
CA ILE A 831 38.36 11.21 -2.83
C ILE A 831 39.86 11.05 -2.96
N GLN A 832 40.54 10.76 -1.85
CA GLN A 832 41.92 10.36 -1.82
C GLN A 832 42.01 8.86 -1.71
N VAL A 833 42.61 8.24 -2.72
CA VAL A 833 42.78 6.77 -2.74
C VAL A 833 44.05 6.41 -2.02
N ARG A 834 43.92 5.74 -0.90
CA ARG A 834 45.05 5.10 -0.22
C ARG A 834 45.07 3.63 -0.67
N LEU A 835 46.06 3.24 -1.44
CA LEU A 835 46.26 1.84 -1.77
C LEU A 835 46.62 1.09 -0.50
N LYS A 836 45.80 0.16 -0.10
CA LYS A 836 46.05 -0.74 1.03
C LYS A 836 47.19 -1.67 0.67
N THR A 837 48.08 -1.93 1.63
CA THR A 837 49.07 -2.99 1.42
C THR A 837 48.36 -4.34 1.40
N PRO A 838 48.94 -5.35 0.74
CA PRO A 838 48.37 -6.70 0.72
C PRO A 838 48.08 -7.27 2.13
N GLU A 839 48.93 -6.88 3.09
CA GLU A 839 48.75 -7.30 4.50
C GLU A 839 47.59 -6.62 5.20
N GLU A 840 47.31 -5.33 4.88
CA GLU A 840 46.15 -4.59 5.40
C GLU A 840 44.84 -5.15 4.79
N ALA A 841 44.82 -5.47 3.49
CA ALA A 841 43.70 -6.06 2.82
C ALA A 841 43.33 -7.45 3.39
N GLN A 842 44.37 -8.26 3.68
CA GLN A 842 44.17 -9.59 4.26
C GLN A 842 43.62 -9.51 5.71
N ARG A 843 44.14 -8.60 6.53
CA ARG A 843 43.62 -8.35 7.90
C ARG A 843 42.17 -7.90 7.89
N GLU A 844 41.81 -7.02 6.96
CA GLU A 844 40.44 -6.52 6.87
C GLU A 844 39.46 -7.64 6.40
N GLN A 845 39.90 -8.52 5.47
CA GLN A 845 39.13 -9.69 5.10
C GLN A 845 38.95 -10.65 6.28
N GLU A 846 39.99 -10.87 7.07
CA GLU A 846 39.92 -11.70 8.27
C GLU A 846 38.99 -11.08 9.32
N GLU A 847 39.05 -9.75 9.54
CA GLU A 847 38.15 -9.04 10.43
C GLU A 847 36.69 -9.06 9.94
N LEU A 848 36.47 -8.92 8.64
CA LEU A 848 35.13 -8.97 8.04
C LEU A 848 34.53 -10.39 8.19
N ALA A 849 35.32 -11.40 7.92
CA ALA A 849 34.92 -12.79 8.11
C ALA A 849 34.61 -13.09 9.58
N ALA A 850 35.43 -12.59 10.51
CA ALA A 850 35.19 -12.74 11.94
C ALA A 850 33.91 -12.02 12.40
N ARG A 851 33.62 -10.82 11.87
CA ARG A 851 32.37 -10.08 12.16
C ARG A 851 31.14 -10.80 11.60
N GLN A 852 31.25 -11.37 10.40
CA GLN A 852 30.16 -12.17 9.81
C GLN A 852 29.89 -13.44 10.62
N GLU A 853 30.94 -14.12 11.06
CA GLU A 853 30.84 -15.30 11.91
C GLU A 853 30.24 -14.95 13.29
N GLU A 854 30.64 -13.82 13.86
CA GLU A 854 30.07 -13.30 15.12
C GLU A 854 28.59 -12.93 14.96
N ALA A 855 28.20 -12.28 13.85
CA ALA A 855 26.81 -11.95 13.55
C ALA A 855 25.95 -13.22 13.41
N LYS A 856 26.47 -14.22 12.69
CA LYS A 856 25.81 -15.52 12.55
C LYS A 856 25.65 -16.23 13.90
N MET A 857 26.69 -16.22 14.72
CA MET A 857 26.64 -16.80 16.08
C MET A 857 25.65 -16.08 16.99
N ARG A 858 25.48 -14.76 16.85
CA ARG A 858 24.46 -13.99 17.58
C ARG A 858 23.05 -14.35 17.14
N GLU A 859 22.83 -14.57 15.85
CA GLU A 859 21.53 -14.92 15.29
C GLU A 859 21.13 -16.34 15.73
N GLU A 860 22.06 -17.29 15.66
CA GLU A 860 21.87 -18.65 16.19
C GLU A 860 21.65 -18.64 17.72
N ALA A 861 22.33 -17.75 18.43
CA ALA A 861 22.16 -17.60 19.89
C ALA A 861 20.72 -17.18 20.25
N LYS A 862 20.09 -16.28 19.47
CA LYS A 862 18.69 -15.89 19.67
C LYS A 862 17.72 -17.07 19.53
N GLN A 863 17.99 -18.01 18.63
CA GLN A 863 17.19 -19.23 18.48
C GLN A 863 17.30 -20.12 19.73
N TYR A 864 18.48 -20.18 20.34
CA TYR A 864 18.70 -20.96 21.58
C TYR A 864 18.27 -20.23 22.86
N ALA A 865 18.01 -18.92 22.82
CA ALA A 865 17.54 -18.15 23.97
C ALA A 865 16.19 -18.65 24.49
N ASN A 866 15.34 -19.17 23.58
CA ASN A 866 14.04 -19.74 23.92
C ASN A 866 14.10 -21.19 24.45
N MET A 867 15.28 -21.83 24.40
CA MET A 867 15.49 -23.17 24.94
C MET A 867 16.00 -23.03 26.39
N ARG A 868 15.44 -23.81 27.33
CA ARG A 868 15.89 -23.87 28.73
C ARG A 868 17.23 -24.61 28.84
N VAL A 869 18.31 -23.98 28.32
CA VAL A 869 19.67 -24.53 28.38
C VAL A 869 20.43 -23.91 29.55
N GLY A 870 20.99 -24.73 30.44
CA GLY A 870 21.79 -24.23 31.56
C GLY A 870 23.15 -23.71 31.10
N ARG A 871 23.70 -22.67 31.77
CA ARG A 871 24.97 -22.04 31.38
C ARG A 871 26.15 -23.01 31.25
N ASN A 872 26.15 -24.09 31.98
CA ASN A 872 27.22 -25.11 31.97
C ASN A 872 26.91 -26.35 31.12
N ASP A 873 25.74 -26.44 30.52
CA ASP A 873 25.35 -27.56 29.67
C ASP A 873 26.08 -27.50 28.32
N PRO A 874 26.22 -28.63 27.60
CA PRO A 874 26.74 -28.61 26.25
C PRO A 874 25.90 -27.74 25.33
N CYS A 875 26.54 -26.96 24.46
CA CYS A 875 25.83 -26.09 23.55
C CYS A 875 24.99 -26.90 22.54
N PRO A 876 23.72 -26.56 22.30
CA PRO A 876 22.86 -27.26 21.34
C PRO A 876 23.40 -27.33 19.92
N CYS A 877 24.33 -26.42 19.54
CA CYS A 877 24.98 -26.43 18.23
C CYS A 877 25.90 -27.61 17.96
N GLY A 878 26.11 -28.52 18.90
CA GLY A 878 26.96 -29.69 18.72
C GLY A 878 28.47 -29.44 18.78
N SER A 879 28.93 -28.23 19.10
CA SER A 879 30.35 -27.85 19.18
C SER A 879 31.13 -28.53 20.33
N GLY A 880 30.46 -29.24 21.23
CA GLY A 880 31.06 -29.81 22.42
C GLY A 880 31.49 -28.82 23.51
N LYS A 881 31.37 -27.49 23.24
CA LYS A 881 31.68 -26.44 24.22
C LYS A 881 30.47 -26.19 25.13
N LYS A 882 30.74 -25.71 26.36
CA LYS A 882 29.68 -25.29 27.29
C LYS A 882 28.92 -24.11 26.72
N PHE A 883 27.61 -24.02 26.96
CA PHE A 883 26.75 -22.99 26.43
C PHE A 883 27.29 -21.55 26.66
N LYS A 884 27.72 -21.24 27.89
CA LYS A 884 28.37 -19.99 28.25
C LYS A 884 29.67 -19.63 27.50
N ALA A 885 30.33 -20.65 26.92
CA ALA A 885 31.59 -20.50 26.16
C ALA A 885 31.38 -20.61 24.65
N CYS A 886 30.11 -20.71 24.20
CA CYS A 886 29.68 -20.77 22.80
C CYS A 886 28.55 -19.78 22.57
N HIS A 887 27.39 -20.15 22.12
CA HIS A 887 26.26 -19.26 21.82
C HIS A 887 25.74 -18.48 23.05
N GLY A 888 25.79 -19.07 24.24
CA GLY A 888 25.41 -18.36 25.47
C GLY A 888 26.32 -17.18 25.89
N ARG A 889 27.37 -16.91 25.12
CA ARG A 889 28.21 -15.71 25.27
C ARG A 889 27.55 -14.47 24.64
N TYR A 890 26.61 -14.71 23.70
CA TYR A 890 25.98 -13.67 22.89
C TYR A 890 24.52 -13.39 23.30
N ILE A 891 24.04 -14.08 24.33
CA ILE A 891 22.77 -13.85 25.04
C ILE A 891 23.05 -13.11 26.33
#